data_ab8f1450a74db644d2efd5a288a6b8c7
#
_entry.id   ab8f1450a74db644d2efd5a288a6b8c7
#
_cell.length_a   1.000
_cell.length_b   1.000
_cell.length_c   1.000
_cell.angle_alpha   90.00
_cell.angle_beta   90.00
_cell.angle_gamma   90.00
#
_symmetry.space_group_name_H-M   'P 1'
#
loop_
_entity.id
_entity.type
_entity.pdbx_description
1 polymer ?
#
loop_
_entity_poly.entity_id
_entity_poly.type
_entity_poly.pdbx_seq_one_letter_code
_entity_poly.pdbx_strand_id
1 'polypeptide(L)'
;MQGARRSAKPGAKVGRRSEPKIGPRRANAHAPRRRPRKKRKPSRLKLALANHPLLYKGIRLCLLSLIWGTIVLGAAIVYFISQVPDPIIAALDDRPPNVTVLAADGTVLAERGLRRGHVRLDSLPPYLVQAVLATEDRRFYRHFGIDPLGLVRASFRNATAGTVVEGGSTITQQLAKNLFLSPKRTMARKLEEVIYAIWLEQRFTKDEILELYINRVYFGGGTYGVEAASQHYFGKPARDVTLPQAALLAGLLKAPSKYTPTRSVKLAASRVDEVLDNMVEAGFLFADAARSANEQPLNLSAKGDETGYPYAVDWVAELLPEYVDEKNSDLIVETTIDAGLQRVSQQALRQMLDEEGPARHASEGAVVVLDPSGGVKSLVGGRSYSTSPFDRAVKALRQPGSAFKPFVYLTALESGYTPDSLAYDGPTNIAGWSPKNYSGSYQGEVSLRDSLAHSINTVAVRLATEVGPSAVVRTAQRLGIHSKLQDNPSIALGTSEVTLLELTSAYAPFANGGQGVLSHVITRVKNGDGKVLYQRQHSTFGQVVSAADVGAMNDMLTATITSGTGKQAAIEGHMAAGKTGTTQSFRDAWFIGYTGHYVGGVWIGNDDGTRMKKVTGGTLPAKLWHEIMLYAHTDKTPLPLPNIRGPRLQEAIAGLPWPAKSGTPLFQRVLGVFSGQ
;
A
#
# COMPACT_ATOMS: atom_id res chain seq x y z
N MET A 1 -18.50 -41.70 50.28
CA MET A 1 -18.37 -41.49 51.73
C MET A 1 -18.72 -40.04 51.91
N GLN A 2 -19.93 -39.77 52.31
CA GLN A 2 -20.43 -39.49 53.66
C GLN A 2 -19.76 -38.21 54.17
N GLY A 3 -20.42 -37.16 54.56
CA GLY A 3 -21.80 -36.90 55.04
C GLY A 3 -21.75 -35.51 55.65
N ALA A 4 -22.74 -34.80 55.49
CA ALA A 4 -23.95 -34.61 56.29
C ALA A 4 -23.88 -33.40 57.26
N ARG A 5 -24.80 -32.47 56.98
CA ARG A 5 -25.87 -31.99 57.91
C ARG A 5 -25.45 -31.21 59.14
N ARG A 6 -26.04 -30.06 59.44
CA ARG A 6 -27.37 -29.63 59.97
C ARG A 6 -27.24 -28.20 60.45
N SER A 7 -28.13 -27.33 60.11
CA SER A 7 -29.42 -26.93 60.70
C SER A 7 -29.32 -26.19 62.04
N ALA A 8 -29.90 -24.99 62.10
CA ALA A 8 -31.09 -24.68 62.92
C ALA A 8 -31.37 -23.18 63.03
N LYS A 9 -32.62 -22.78 62.80
CA LYS A 9 -33.34 -21.66 63.42
C LYS A 9 -33.71 -22.05 64.89
N PRO A 10 -34.22 -21.22 65.80
CA PRO A 10 -35.34 -20.28 65.70
C PRO A 10 -35.12 -18.96 66.57
N GLY A 11 -35.83 -17.89 66.45
CA GLY A 11 -37.24 -17.59 66.68
C GLY A 11 -37.55 -16.99 68.07
N ALA A 12 -38.24 -15.81 68.13
CA ALA A 12 -39.18 -15.37 69.17
C ALA A 12 -39.51 -13.87 68.94
N LYS A 13 -40.66 -13.47 68.52
CA LYS A 13 -41.95 -13.21 69.13
C LYS A 13 -41.94 -12.07 70.23
N VAL A 14 -42.76 -11.08 69.96
CA VAL A 14 -43.90 -10.53 70.73
C VAL A 14 -43.71 -9.16 71.41
N GLY A 15 -44.64 -8.25 71.15
CA GLY A 15 -44.88 -7.03 71.95
C GLY A 15 -45.90 -6.09 71.33
N ARG A 16 -47.19 -6.46 71.37
CA ARG A 16 -48.34 -5.56 71.24
C ARG A 16 -48.45 -4.71 72.48
N ARG A 17 -48.79 -3.43 72.35
CA ARG A 17 -49.61 -2.60 73.32
C ARG A 17 -50.19 -1.44 72.50
N SER A 18 -51.46 -1.43 72.28
CA SER A 18 -52.67 -1.00 72.93
C SER A 18 -52.87 0.52 72.89
N GLU A 19 -53.95 0.87 72.16
CA GLU A 19 -54.63 2.16 72.18
C GLU A 19 -55.11 2.60 73.61
N PRO A 20 -55.42 3.88 73.78
CA PRO A 20 -56.72 4.18 74.30
C PRO A 20 -57.49 5.25 73.51
N LYS A 21 -58.80 4.97 73.42
CA LYS A 21 -59.89 5.89 73.01
C LYS A 21 -60.13 6.91 74.13
N ILE A 22 -60.46 8.15 73.80
CA ILE A 22 -61.41 8.99 74.50
C ILE A 22 -61.90 10.13 73.57
N GLY A 23 -63.01 10.30 73.28
CA GLY A 23 -64.24 10.90 73.11
C GLY A 23 -64.39 12.46 72.92
N PRO A 24 -65.59 12.93 72.52
CA PRO A 24 -65.72 14.15 71.69
C PRO A 24 -65.85 15.41 72.45
N ARG A 25 -65.28 16.55 72.00
CA ARG A 25 -65.66 17.88 72.41
C ARG A 25 -65.87 18.83 71.23
N ARG A 26 -67.06 19.27 71.22
CA ARG A 26 -67.82 20.40 70.63
C ARG A 26 -67.02 21.44 69.81
N ALA A 27 -67.68 21.77 68.74
CA ALA A 27 -67.53 22.87 67.79
C ALA A 27 -67.28 24.24 68.42
N ASN A 28 -66.42 25.01 67.82
CA ASN A 28 -66.65 26.46 67.64
C ASN A 28 -66.06 26.89 66.29
N ALA A 29 -66.92 27.42 65.49
CA ALA A 29 -66.69 27.95 64.16
C ALA A 29 -65.91 29.27 64.22
N HIS A 30 -64.71 29.33 63.57
CA HIS A 30 -64.25 30.58 62.96
C HIS A 30 -63.59 30.23 61.62
N ALA A 31 -64.31 30.53 60.55
CA ALA A 31 -63.77 30.46 59.18
C ALA A 31 -62.72 31.56 58.95
N PRO A 32 -61.52 31.23 58.47
CA PRO A 32 -60.60 32.28 58.05
C PRO A 32 -61.03 32.81 56.69
N ARG A 33 -61.25 34.11 56.59
CA ARG A 33 -61.52 34.89 55.40
C ARG A 33 -60.46 34.59 54.35
N ARG A 34 -60.82 33.99 53.16
CA ARG A 34 -60.03 33.88 51.99
C ARG A 34 -59.61 35.29 51.51
N ARG A 35 -58.31 35.62 51.57
CA ARG A 35 -57.73 36.79 50.90
C ARG A 35 -57.88 36.62 49.37
N PRO A 36 -58.28 37.69 48.66
CA PRO A 36 -58.40 37.59 47.19
C PRO A 36 -57.04 37.40 46.57
N ARG A 37 -56.92 36.35 45.78
CA ARG A 37 -55.74 36.03 44.94
C ARG A 37 -55.52 37.23 44.03
N LYS A 38 -54.45 38.02 44.22
CA LYS A 38 -54.00 39.06 43.27
C LYS A 38 -53.80 38.40 41.90
N LYS A 39 -54.61 38.73 40.92
CA LYS A 39 -54.41 38.35 39.50
C LYS A 39 -53.05 38.93 39.10
N ARG A 40 -52.07 38.02 38.81
CA ARG A 40 -50.78 38.39 38.20
C ARG A 40 -51.09 39.06 36.85
N LYS A 41 -50.64 40.29 36.68
CA LYS A 41 -50.70 40.97 35.36
C LYS A 41 -50.01 40.08 34.32
N PRO A 42 -50.61 39.84 33.17
CA PRO A 42 -49.98 39.05 32.11
C PRO A 42 -48.69 39.73 31.72
N SER A 43 -47.62 38.93 31.51
CA SER A 43 -46.33 39.49 31.07
C SER A 43 -46.50 40.18 29.70
N ARG A 44 -45.72 41.23 29.44
CA ARG A 44 -45.76 42.01 28.19
C ARG A 44 -45.69 41.11 26.95
N LEU A 45 -45.02 39.94 27.06
CA LEU A 45 -44.92 38.92 26.00
C LEU A 45 -46.29 38.26 25.69
N LYS A 46 -47.12 37.97 26.75
CA LYS A 46 -48.47 37.39 26.57
C LYS A 46 -49.44 38.40 25.95
N LEU A 47 -49.27 39.69 26.21
CA LEU A 47 -50.10 40.74 25.59
C LEU A 47 -49.73 40.98 24.13
N ALA A 48 -48.43 40.95 23.78
CA ALA A 48 -47.96 41.08 22.41
C ALA A 48 -48.38 39.88 21.52
N LEU A 49 -48.36 38.67 22.09
CA LEU A 49 -48.80 37.45 21.38
C LEU A 49 -50.33 37.34 21.24
N ALA A 50 -51.10 37.95 22.11
CA ALA A 50 -52.58 37.96 22.01
C ALA A 50 -53.08 38.84 20.86
N ASN A 51 -52.31 39.84 20.41
CA ASN A 51 -52.67 40.73 19.31
C ASN A 51 -52.37 40.14 17.92
N HIS A 52 -51.62 38.99 17.86
CA HIS A 52 -51.27 38.32 16.59
C HIS A 52 -51.60 36.82 16.67
N PRO A 53 -52.87 36.39 16.59
CA PRO A 53 -53.28 34.99 16.79
C PRO A 53 -52.67 34.02 15.76
N LEU A 54 -52.36 34.48 14.53
CA LEU A 54 -51.69 33.68 13.53
C LEU A 54 -50.21 33.45 13.88
N LEU A 55 -49.52 34.45 14.41
CA LEU A 55 -48.13 34.32 14.87
C LEU A 55 -48.00 33.36 16.05
N TYR A 56 -48.95 33.42 17.01
CA TYR A 56 -49.01 32.50 18.14
C TYR A 56 -49.24 31.06 17.69
N LYS A 57 -50.21 30.83 16.76
CA LYS A 57 -50.45 29.51 16.18
C LYS A 57 -49.21 28.97 15.41
N GLY A 58 -48.52 29.84 14.65
CA GLY A 58 -47.29 29.51 13.95
C GLY A 58 -46.14 29.11 14.90
N ILE A 59 -45.86 29.92 15.94
CA ILE A 59 -44.86 29.60 16.96
C ILE A 59 -45.19 28.29 17.69
N ARG A 60 -46.46 28.08 18.05
CA ARG A 60 -46.90 26.84 18.71
C ARG A 60 -46.76 25.61 17.80
N LEU A 61 -47.07 25.76 16.51
CA LEU A 61 -46.92 24.70 15.49
C LEU A 61 -45.41 24.37 15.32
N CYS A 62 -44.54 25.38 15.20
CA CYS A 62 -43.10 25.22 15.14
C CYS A 62 -42.52 24.52 16.38
N LEU A 63 -42.96 24.92 17.59
CA LEU A 63 -42.53 24.28 18.82
C LEU A 63 -43.02 22.84 18.93
N LEU A 64 -44.26 22.54 18.54
CA LEU A 64 -44.78 21.17 18.50
C LEU A 64 -44.07 20.32 17.45
N SER A 65 -43.82 20.87 16.28
CA SER A 65 -43.03 20.18 15.22
C SER A 65 -41.60 19.91 15.68
N LEU A 66 -40.97 20.84 16.40
CA LEU A 66 -39.64 20.64 16.98
C LEU A 66 -39.65 19.53 18.04
N ILE A 67 -40.66 19.54 18.95
CA ILE A 67 -40.81 18.49 19.99
C ILE A 67 -41.05 17.12 19.36
N TRP A 68 -41.97 17.03 18.42
CA TRP A 68 -42.26 15.77 17.72
C TRP A 68 -41.07 15.32 16.86
N GLY A 69 -40.36 16.26 16.19
CA GLY A 69 -39.16 15.99 15.44
C GLY A 69 -38.04 15.43 16.31
N THR A 70 -37.84 15.98 17.52
CA THR A 70 -36.85 15.45 18.48
C THR A 70 -37.26 14.10 19.06
N ILE A 71 -38.54 13.83 19.30
CA ILE A 71 -39.03 12.53 19.78
C ILE A 71 -38.85 11.47 18.69
N VAL A 72 -39.24 11.76 17.46
CA VAL A 72 -39.11 10.84 16.31
C VAL A 72 -37.62 10.57 16.04
N LEU A 73 -36.77 11.59 16.07
CA LEU A 73 -35.32 11.45 15.92
C LEU A 73 -34.72 10.60 17.05
N GLY A 74 -35.14 10.85 18.30
CA GLY A 74 -34.70 10.05 19.45
C GLY A 74 -35.13 8.58 19.34
N ALA A 75 -36.38 8.32 18.95
CA ALA A 75 -36.90 6.97 18.72
C ALA A 75 -36.14 6.27 17.56
N ALA A 76 -35.87 6.99 16.46
CA ALA A 76 -35.08 6.48 15.36
C ALA A 76 -33.65 6.11 15.80
N ILE A 77 -33.00 6.97 16.58
CA ILE A 77 -31.66 6.70 17.12
C ILE A 77 -31.68 5.45 18.01
N VAL A 78 -32.65 5.33 18.93
CA VAL A 78 -32.79 4.15 19.80
C VAL A 78 -33.06 2.89 18.97
N TYR A 79 -33.93 2.98 17.96
CA TYR A 79 -34.21 1.86 17.03
C TYR A 79 -32.93 1.44 16.29
N PHE A 80 -32.19 2.37 15.69
CA PHE A 80 -30.94 2.04 15.00
C PHE A 80 -29.87 1.48 15.94
N ILE A 81 -29.74 2.02 17.17
CA ILE A 81 -28.84 1.48 18.19
C ILE A 81 -29.21 0.04 18.56
N SER A 82 -30.52 -0.28 18.66
CA SER A 82 -30.96 -1.65 18.95
C SER A 82 -30.76 -2.64 17.81
N GLN A 83 -30.55 -2.16 16.59
CA GLN A 83 -30.24 -2.99 15.41
C GLN A 83 -28.73 -3.19 15.19
N VAL A 84 -27.88 -2.49 15.97
CA VAL A 84 -26.42 -2.69 15.92
C VAL A 84 -26.10 -4.08 16.48
N PRO A 85 -25.58 -5.02 15.67
CA PRO A 85 -25.34 -6.38 16.15
C PRO A 85 -24.27 -6.40 17.27
N ASP A 86 -24.49 -7.23 18.30
CA ASP A 86 -23.49 -7.49 19.36
C ASP A 86 -22.11 -7.98 18.86
N PRO A 87 -21.95 -8.55 17.63
CA PRO A 87 -20.63 -8.84 17.10
C PRO A 87 -19.71 -7.64 16.91
N ILE A 88 -20.21 -6.39 17.05
CA ILE A 88 -19.36 -5.19 17.06
C ILE A 88 -18.47 -5.14 18.31
N ILE A 89 -18.88 -5.69 19.45
CA ILE A 89 -18.03 -5.83 20.65
C ILE A 89 -16.92 -6.84 20.35
N ALA A 90 -17.23 -7.96 19.68
CA ALA A 90 -16.24 -8.91 19.20
C ALA A 90 -15.28 -8.25 18.19
N ALA A 91 -15.77 -7.34 17.30
CA ALA A 91 -14.92 -6.59 16.37
C ALA A 91 -14.02 -5.52 17.02
N LEU A 92 -14.30 -5.12 18.27
CA LEU A 92 -13.41 -4.28 19.08
C LEU A 92 -12.36 -5.12 19.80
N ASP A 93 -12.72 -6.36 20.21
CA ASP A 93 -11.80 -7.40 20.63
C ASP A 93 -11.13 -8.10 19.42
N ASP A 94 -11.74 -8.08 18.24
CA ASP A 94 -11.16 -8.50 16.97
C ASP A 94 -10.06 -7.53 16.56
N ARG A 95 -8.88 -7.80 17.08
CA ARG A 95 -7.66 -7.18 16.61
C ARG A 95 -7.53 -7.53 15.12
N PRO A 96 -7.29 -6.56 14.23
CA PRO A 96 -6.85 -6.95 12.90
C PRO A 96 -5.65 -7.89 13.06
N PRO A 97 -5.65 -9.03 12.37
CA PRO A 97 -4.62 -10.03 12.53
C PRO A 97 -3.25 -9.41 12.30
N ASN A 98 -2.30 -9.77 13.14
CA ASN A 98 -0.91 -9.41 12.88
C ASN A 98 -0.40 -10.31 11.76
N VAL A 99 0.01 -9.70 10.66
CA VAL A 99 0.60 -10.42 9.53
C VAL A 99 2.11 -10.23 9.58
N THR A 100 2.83 -11.27 9.94
CA THR A 100 4.30 -11.32 9.89
C THR A 100 4.71 -11.90 8.55
N VAL A 101 5.39 -11.11 7.72
CA VAL A 101 5.92 -11.55 6.43
C VAL A 101 7.39 -11.90 6.60
N LEU A 102 7.73 -13.14 6.26
CA LEU A 102 9.09 -13.67 6.35
C LEU A 102 9.71 -13.85 4.96
N ALA A 103 10.98 -13.55 4.84
CA ALA A 103 11.81 -13.92 3.71
C ALA A 103 12.01 -15.45 3.63
N ALA A 104 12.63 -15.91 2.55
CA ALA A 104 12.91 -17.33 2.34
C ALA A 104 13.84 -17.95 3.41
N ASP A 105 14.70 -17.15 4.03
CA ASP A 105 15.62 -17.54 5.11
C ASP A 105 14.99 -17.39 6.52
N GLY A 106 13.73 -16.97 6.62
CA GLY A 106 13.04 -16.71 7.87
C GLY A 106 13.26 -15.31 8.45
N THR A 107 14.05 -14.46 7.82
CA THR A 107 14.21 -13.06 8.20
C THR A 107 12.87 -12.33 8.13
N VAL A 108 12.53 -11.53 9.14
CA VAL A 108 11.30 -10.73 9.13
C VAL A 108 11.44 -9.58 8.14
N LEU A 109 10.64 -9.60 7.07
CA LEU A 109 10.55 -8.53 6.09
C LEU A 109 9.66 -7.39 6.60
N ALA A 110 8.54 -7.74 7.21
CA ALA A 110 7.63 -6.79 7.82
C ALA A 110 6.71 -7.48 8.83
N GLU A 111 6.24 -6.70 9.79
CA GLU A 111 5.12 -7.06 10.66
C GLU A 111 4.03 -6.00 10.46
N ARG A 112 2.84 -6.44 10.06
CA ARG A 112 1.65 -5.60 9.89
C ARG A 112 0.57 -6.04 10.85
N GLY A 113 0.08 -5.13 11.67
CA GLY A 113 -0.98 -5.38 12.64
C GLY A 113 -0.82 -4.53 13.90
N LEU A 114 -1.80 -4.59 14.80
CA LEU A 114 -1.84 -3.75 16.01
C LEU A 114 -1.00 -4.29 17.18
N ARG A 115 -0.36 -5.46 17.07
CA ARG A 115 0.28 -6.13 18.22
C ARG A 115 1.55 -5.41 18.72
N ARG A 116 2.25 -4.66 17.88
CA ARG A 116 3.43 -3.86 18.24
C ARG A 116 3.09 -2.39 18.43
N GLY A 117 1.97 -2.05 19.02
CA GLY A 117 1.72 -0.64 19.14
C GLY A 117 0.48 -0.23 19.88
N HIS A 118 -0.22 -1.15 20.56
CA HIS A 118 -1.25 -0.70 21.48
C HIS A 118 -0.58 -0.02 22.67
N VAL A 119 -0.74 1.29 22.77
CA VAL A 119 -0.19 2.12 23.84
C VAL A 119 -1.35 2.55 24.71
N ARG A 120 -1.22 2.36 26.02
CA ARG A 120 -2.18 2.90 26.96
C ARG A 120 -2.07 4.41 27.00
N LEU A 121 -3.20 5.09 27.14
CA LEU A 121 -3.25 6.55 27.15
C LEU A 121 -2.39 7.15 28.28
N ASP A 122 -2.36 6.48 29.45
CA ASP A 122 -1.58 6.89 30.63
C ASP A 122 -0.05 6.74 30.44
N SER A 123 0.39 5.93 29.47
CA SER A 123 1.81 5.77 29.15
C SER A 123 2.35 6.80 28.13
N LEU A 124 1.45 7.57 27.51
CA LEU A 124 1.82 8.62 26.55
C LEU A 124 2.16 9.94 27.24
N PRO A 125 3.08 10.73 26.68
CA PRO A 125 3.33 12.07 27.18
C PRO A 125 2.04 12.90 27.14
N PRO A 126 1.68 13.63 28.22
CA PRO A 126 0.45 14.43 28.27
C PRO A 126 0.30 15.40 27.10
N TYR A 127 1.41 16.00 26.66
CA TYR A 127 1.39 16.93 25.52
C TYR A 127 1.07 16.26 24.18
N LEU A 128 1.28 14.96 24.01
CA LEU A 128 0.87 14.24 22.79
C LEU A 128 -0.66 14.11 22.73
N VAL A 129 -1.26 13.72 23.85
CA VAL A 129 -2.72 13.65 23.98
C VAL A 129 -3.35 15.03 23.80
N GLN A 130 -2.77 16.05 24.43
CA GLN A 130 -3.19 17.44 24.32
C GLN A 130 -3.08 17.98 22.88
N ALA A 131 -2.02 17.64 22.14
CA ALA A 131 -1.86 18.02 20.74
C ALA A 131 -2.96 17.44 19.84
N VAL A 132 -3.30 16.17 20.05
CA VAL A 132 -4.42 15.51 19.35
C VAL A 132 -5.74 16.19 19.67
N LEU A 133 -6.04 16.43 20.95
CA LEU A 133 -7.26 17.10 21.39
C LEU A 133 -7.35 18.53 20.87
N ALA A 134 -6.27 19.31 20.95
CA ALA A 134 -6.22 20.69 20.48
C ALA A 134 -6.50 20.81 18.98
N THR A 135 -6.08 19.80 18.22
CA THR A 135 -6.15 19.81 16.75
C THR A 135 -7.46 19.23 16.23
N GLU A 136 -7.91 18.11 16.81
CA GLU A 136 -9.05 17.35 16.27
C GLU A 136 -10.36 17.62 17.01
N ASP A 137 -10.31 17.80 18.36
CA ASP A 137 -11.52 17.94 19.16
C ASP A 137 -11.26 18.57 20.53
N ARG A 138 -11.13 19.90 20.59
CA ARG A 138 -10.82 20.67 21.84
C ARG A 138 -11.81 20.46 22.97
N ARG A 139 -13.04 20.05 22.65
CA ARG A 139 -14.13 19.87 23.60
C ARG A 139 -14.50 18.42 23.82
N PHE A 140 -13.65 17.48 23.42
CA PHE A 140 -13.88 16.04 23.47
C PHE A 140 -14.49 15.55 24.78
N TYR A 141 -13.96 15.98 25.93
CA TYR A 141 -14.47 15.60 27.26
C TYR A 141 -15.77 16.31 27.66
N ARG A 142 -16.31 17.24 26.84
CA ARG A 142 -17.46 18.10 27.21
C ARG A 142 -18.71 17.84 26.37
N HIS A 143 -18.65 16.94 25.42
CA HIS A 143 -19.78 16.57 24.56
C HIS A 143 -19.96 15.04 24.54
N PHE A 144 -21.10 14.58 24.02
CA PHE A 144 -21.46 13.17 23.94
C PHE A 144 -21.53 12.73 22.46
N GLY A 145 -20.38 12.40 21.89
CA GLY A 145 -20.22 11.93 20.50
C GLY A 145 -20.36 12.99 19.42
N ILE A 146 -21.10 14.07 19.67
CA ILE A 146 -21.35 15.17 18.76
C ILE A 146 -21.06 16.50 19.49
N ASP A 147 -20.40 17.42 18.83
CA ASP A 147 -20.20 18.80 19.32
C ASP A 147 -21.00 19.82 18.49
N PRO A 148 -22.27 20.13 18.85
CA PRO A 148 -23.08 21.12 18.13
C PRO A 148 -22.48 22.53 18.13
N LEU A 149 -21.81 22.92 19.22
CA LEU A 149 -21.17 24.23 19.33
C LEU A 149 -19.89 24.29 18.49
N GLY A 150 -19.13 23.22 18.44
CA GLY A 150 -17.98 23.07 17.54
C GLY A 150 -18.40 23.15 16.08
N LEU A 151 -19.50 22.49 15.73
CA LEU A 151 -20.03 22.52 14.36
C LEU A 151 -20.45 23.95 13.93
N VAL A 152 -21.12 24.70 14.82
CA VAL A 152 -21.50 26.11 14.55
C VAL A 152 -20.24 26.98 14.40
N ARG A 153 -19.26 26.82 15.28
CA ARG A 153 -17.97 27.54 15.20
C ARG A 153 -17.23 27.24 13.90
N ALA A 154 -17.07 25.96 13.55
CA ALA A 154 -16.42 25.52 12.31
C ALA A 154 -17.15 26.05 11.07
N SER A 155 -18.49 26.05 11.07
CA SER A 155 -19.30 26.60 9.99
C SER A 155 -19.08 28.11 9.82
N PHE A 156 -19.02 28.85 10.91
CA PHE A 156 -18.76 30.28 10.88
C PHE A 156 -17.33 30.61 10.37
N ARG A 157 -16.31 29.90 10.89
CA ARG A 157 -14.92 30.05 10.45
C ARG A 157 -14.74 29.72 8.95
N ASN A 158 -15.34 28.65 8.48
CA ASN A 158 -15.28 28.24 7.07
C ASN A 158 -16.00 29.25 6.16
N ALA A 159 -17.14 29.80 6.61
CA ALA A 159 -17.87 30.82 5.88
C ALA A 159 -17.08 32.15 5.77
N THR A 160 -16.38 32.54 6.85
CA THR A 160 -15.55 33.77 6.84
C THR A 160 -14.25 33.62 6.07
N ALA A 161 -13.69 32.43 6.05
CA ALA A 161 -12.44 32.14 5.31
C ALA A 161 -12.67 31.81 3.81
N GLY A 162 -13.91 31.58 3.37
CA GLY A 162 -14.23 31.17 2.00
C GLY A 162 -13.72 29.79 1.60
N THR A 163 -13.09 29.06 2.54
CA THR A 163 -12.53 27.72 2.35
C THR A 163 -12.73 26.88 3.62
N VAL A 164 -12.62 25.55 3.50
CA VAL A 164 -12.72 24.65 4.66
C VAL A 164 -11.40 24.70 5.46
N VAL A 165 -11.36 25.51 6.50
CA VAL A 165 -10.20 25.67 7.40
C VAL A 165 -10.32 24.84 8.68
N GLU A 166 -11.56 24.58 9.18
CA GLU A 166 -11.81 23.81 10.39
C GLU A 166 -12.81 22.67 10.13
N GLY A 167 -12.50 21.47 10.60
CA GLY A 167 -13.40 20.29 10.55
C GLY A 167 -14.41 20.33 11.70
N GLY A 168 -15.66 19.93 11.43
CA GLY A 168 -16.71 19.84 12.45
C GLY A 168 -17.00 18.43 12.95
N SER A 169 -16.16 17.44 12.64
CA SER A 169 -16.33 16.04 13.11
C SER A 169 -15.56 15.82 14.41
N THR A 170 -16.18 15.15 15.38
CA THR A 170 -15.56 14.80 16.66
C THR A 170 -14.62 13.60 16.52
N ILE A 171 -13.72 13.38 17.49
CA ILE A 171 -12.87 12.18 17.59
C ILE A 171 -13.73 10.92 17.58
N THR A 172 -14.86 10.90 18.32
CA THR A 172 -15.77 9.74 18.36
C THR A 172 -16.38 9.44 16.98
N GLN A 173 -16.77 10.48 16.22
CA GLN A 173 -17.26 10.30 14.84
C GLN A 173 -16.17 9.78 13.90
N GLN A 174 -14.94 10.25 14.05
CA GLN A 174 -13.80 9.76 13.25
C GLN A 174 -13.47 8.31 13.60
N LEU A 175 -13.52 7.94 14.90
CA LEU A 175 -13.36 6.56 15.34
C LEU A 175 -14.47 5.67 14.77
N ALA A 176 -15.74 6.08 14.87
CA ALA A 176 -16.89 5.38 14.30
C ALA A 176 -16.72 5.13 12.81
N LYS A 177 -16.30 6.16 12.06
CA LYS A 177 -16.01 6.03 10.63
C LYS A 177 -14.92 4.98 10.36
N ASN A 178 -13.84 5.00 11.12
CA ASN A 178 -12.68 4.11 10.89
C ASN A 178 -12.97 2.66 11.28
N LEU A 179 -13.89 2.43 12.24
CA LEU A 179 -14.24 1.10 12.71
C LEU A 179 -15.32 0.41 11.86
N PHE A 180 -16.33 1.17 11.41
CA PHE A 180 -17.60 0.56 10.96
C PHE A 180 -18.02 0.95 9.55
N LEU A 181 -17.40 1.96 8.92
CA LEU A 181 -17.94 2.54 7.70
C LEU A 181 -16.99 2.46 6.51
N SER A 182 -17.59 2.27 5.33
CA SER A 182 -16.83 2.26 4.08
C SER A 182 -16.35 3.67 3.67
N PRO A 183 -15.30 3.79 2.82
CA PRO A 183 -14.73 5.09 2.41
C PRO A 183 -15.67 5.97 1.56
N LYS A 184 -16.83 5.49 1.13
CA LYS A 184 -17.77 6.24 0.27
C LYS A 184 -18.29 7.48 0.95
N ARG A 185 -18.26 8.64 0.27
CA ARG A 185 -18.71 9.94 0.81
C ARG A 185 -20.19 10.17 0.46
N THR A 186 -21.11 9.77 1.35
CA THR A 186 -22.56 9.98 1.19
C THR A 186 -23.15 10.64 2.45
N MET A 187 -24.31 11.31 2.32
CA MET A 187 -25.03 11.88 3.46
C MET A 187 -25.55 10.78 4.41
N ALA A 188 -25.98 9.64 3.87
CA ALA A 188 -26.40 8.49 4.67
C ALA A 188 -25.26 8.01 5.59
N ARG A 189 -24.05 7.84 5.05
CA ARG A 189 -22.87 7.49 5.85
C ARG A 189 -22.59 8.52 6.97
N LYS A 190 -22.81 9.83 6.71
CA LYS A 190 -22.60 10.84 7.75
C LYS A 190 -23.60 10.72 8.90
N LEU A 191 -24.83 10.27 8.63
CA LEU A 191 -25.82 9.94 9.66
C LEU A 191 -25.41 8.69 10.44
N GLU A 192 -24.92 7.66 9.76
CA GLU A 192 -24.37 6.46 10.40
C GLU A 192 -23.20 6.78 11.32
N GLU A 193 -22.27 7.67 10.93
CA GLU A 193 -21.19 8.15 11.80
C GLU A 193 -21.71 8.73 13.11
N VAL A 194 -22.80 9.53 13.04
CA VAL A 194 -23.41 10.12 14.22
C VAL A 194 -24.03 9.06 15.13
N ILE A 195 -24.74 8.09 14.57
CA ILE A 195 -25.39 7.01 15.32
C ILE A 195 -24.34 6.15 16.03
N TYR A 196 -23.31 5.71 15.28
CA TYR A 196 -22.21 4.93 15.87
C TYR A 196 -21.40 5.72 16.90
N ALA A 197 -21.22 7.04 16.71
CA ALA A 197 -20.55 7.87 17.70
C ALA A 197 -21.33 7.92 19.02
N ILE A 198 -22.66 8.09 18.97
CA ILE A 198 -23.51 8.06 20.17
C ILE A 198 -23.46 6.66 20.83
N TRP A 199 -23.48 5.60 20.03
CA TRP A 199 -23.37 4.23 20.53
C TRP A 199 -22.03 3.97 21.25
N LEU A 200 -20.91 4.42 20.68
CA LEU A 200 -19.58 4.34 21.31
C LEU A 200 -19.55 5.05 22.67
N GLU A 201 -20.10 6.26 22.76
CA GLU A 201 -20.16 7.04 24.00
C GLU A 201 -21.05 6.42 25.10
N GLN A 202 -21.98 5.55 24.72
CA GLN A 202 -22.81 4.81 25.69
C GLN A 202 -22.09 3.58 26.25
N ARG A 203 -21.11 3.04 25.50
CA ARG A 203 -20.45 1.77 25.84
C ARG A 203 -19.05 1.96 26.42
N PHE A 204 -18.36 3.04 26.07
CA PHE A 204 -16.98 3.32 26.42
C PHE A 204 -16.83 4.67 27.12
N THR A 205 -15.87 4.74 28.01
CA THR A 205 -15.46 6.01 28.62
C THR A 205 -14.72 6.89 27.59
N LYS A 206 -14.60 8.16 27.85
CA LYS A 206 -13.84 9.09 27.00
C LYS A 206 -12.39 8.66 26.80
N ASP A 207 -11.75 8.18 27.85
CA ASP A 207 -10.36 7.73 27.78
C ASP A 207 -10.21 6.47 26.92
N GLU A 208 -11.13 5.51 27.04
CA GLU A 208 -11.16 4.32 26.18
C GLU A 208 -11.40 4.69 24.71
N ILE A 209 -12.32 5.63 24.41
CA ILE A 209 -12.56 6.11 23.04
C ILE A 209 -11.30 6.77 22.48
N LEU A 210 -10.61 7.60 23.26
CA LEU A 210 -9.40 8.29 22.84
C LEU A 210 -8.24 7.32 22.65
N GLU A 211 -8.11 6.33 23.53
CA GLU A 211 -7.11 5.25 23.41
C GLU A 211 -7.33 4.44 22.16
N LEU A 212 -8.57 4.01 21.88
CA LEU A 212 -8.94 3.33 20.63
C LEU A 212 -8.63 4.18 19.40
N TYR A 213 -8.95 5.49 19.46
CA TYR A 213 -8.69 6.40 18.36
C TYR A 213 -7.20 6.53 18.04
N ILE A 214 -6.37 6.85 19.03
CA ILE A 214 -4.93 7.06 18.88
C ILE A 214 -4.22 5.79 18.38
N ASN A 215 -4.70 4.61 18.79
CA ASN A 215 -4.11 3.33 18.41
C ASN A 215 -4.57 2.82 17.02
N ARG A 216 -5.63 3.42 16.42
CA ARG A 216 -6.19 2.92 15.14
C ARG A 216 -6.15 3.91 13.99
N VAL A 217 -6.00 5.20 14.26
CA VAL A 217 -6.03 6.22 13.22
C VAL A 217 -4.80 6.12 12.32
N TYR A 218 -4.98 6.46 11.03
CA TYR A 218 -3.90 6.48 10.04
C TYR A 218 -3.05 7.74 10.17
N PHE A 219 -1.74 7.57 10.30
CA PHE A 219 -0.76 8.66 10.42
C PHE A 219 0.05 8.93 9.14
N GLY A 220 -0.22 8.25 8.04
CA GLY A 220 0.58 8.35 6.81
C GLY A 220 1.71 7.32 6.77
N GLY A 221 2.41 7.24 5.61
CA GLY A 221 3.54 6.31 5.46
C GLY A 221 3.19 4.83 5.69
N GLY A 222 1.91 4.44 5.46
CA GLY A 222 1.46 3.07 5.74
C GLY A 222 1.25 2.76 7.23
N THR A 223 1.38 3.75 8.14
CA THR A 223 1.32 3.52 9.58
C THR A 223 -0.06 3.78 10.17
N TYR A 224 -0.56 2.84 10.97
CA TYR A 224 -1.77 2.93 11.77
C TYR A 224 -1.41 2.84 13.25
N GLY A 225 -1.94 3.76 14.06
CA GLY A 225 -1.63 3.90 15.47
C GLY A 225 -0.36 4.71 15.74
N VAL A 226 -0.39 5.39 16.91
CA VAL A 226 0.64 6.36 17.31
C VAL A 226 2.03 5.74 17.53
N GLU A 227 2.08 4.50 18.05
CA GLU A 227 3.36 3.81 18.29
C GLU A 227 4.04 3.48 16.97
N ALA A 228 3.31 2.89 16.01
CA ALA A 228 3.85 2.58 14.69
C ALA A 228 4.31 3.86 13.98
N ALA A 229 3.54 4.94 14.09
CA ALA A 229 3.90 6.24 13.52
C ALA A 229 5.15 6.83 14.16
N SER A 230 5.28 6.75 15.49
CA SER A 230 6.48 7.22 16.21
C SER A 230 7.73 6.45 15.81
N GLN A 231 7.62 5.13 15.73
CA GLN A 231 8.72 4.27 15.26
C GLN A 231 9.11 4.61 13.81
N HIS A 232 8.11 4.79 12.94
CA HIS A 232 8.33 5.12 11.52
C HIS A 232 9.01 6.47 11.34
N TYR A 233 8.49 7.53 11.97
CA TYR A 233 9.00 8.89 11.74
C TYR A 233 10.22 9.26 12.59
N PHE A 234 10.36 8.66 13.77
CA PHE A 234 11.39 9.07 14.75
C PHE A 234 12.29 7.93 15.22
N GLY A 235 11.99 6.67 14.89
CA GLY A 235 12.76 5.50 15.31
C GLY A 235 12.73 5.23 16.82
N LYS A 236 11.68 5.71 17.53
CA LYS A 236 11.55 5.56 18.98
C LYS A 236 10.09 5.37 19.41
N PRO A 237 9.84 4.81 20.62
CA PRO A 237 8.50 4.63 21.14
C PRO A 237 7.72 5.95 21.27
N ALA A 238 6.38 5.88 21.13
CA ALA A 238 5.51 7.07 21.25
C ALA A 238 5.56 7.74 22.64
N ARG A 239 5.90 7.00 23.70
CA ARG A 239 6.11 7.54 25.05
C ARG A 239 7.35 8.47 25.15
N ASP A 240 8.29 8.38 24.22
CA ASP A 240 9.55 9.11 24.24
C ASP A 240 9.60 10.26 23.21
N VAL A 241 8.46 10.56 22.54
CA VAL A 241 8.40 11.67 21.58
C VAL A 241 8.55 13.02 22.26
N THR A 242 9.20 13.97 21.62
CA THR A 242 9.31 15.36 22.11
C THR A 242 8.05 16.15 21.75
N LEU A 243 7.89 17.35 22.31
CA LEU A 243 6.72 18.19 22.02
C LEU A 243 6.57 18.52 20.51
N PRO A 244 7.61 18.92 19.75
CA PRO A 244 7.45 19.13 18.32
C PRO A 244 7.15 17.84 17.55
N GLN A 245 7.64 16.69 18.00
CA GLN A 245 7.30 15.39 17.41
C GLN A 245 5.84 15.00 17.69
N ALA A 246 5.35 15.26 18.90
CA ALA A 246 3.94 15.08 19.26
C ALA A 246 3.03 16.00 18.42
N ALA A 247 3.43 17.25 18.22
CA ALA A 247 2.71 18.19 17.35
C ALA A 247 2.71 17.71 15.88
N LEU A 248 3.80 17.15 15.39
CA LEU A 248 3.83 16.54 14.06
C LEU A 248 2.83 15.38 13.96
N LEU A 249 2.86 14.41 14.89
CA LEU A 249 1.93 13.28 14.89
C LEU A 249 0.46 13.76 14.88
N ALA A 250 0.10 14.68 15.77
CA ALA A 250 -1.24 15.27 15.79
C ALA A 250 -1.58 16.00 14.46
N GLY A 251 -0.60 16.69 13.89
CA GLY A 251 -0.75 17.41 12.62
C GLY A 251 -1.02 16.51 11.41
N LEU A 252 -0.49 15.29 11.41
CA LEU A 252 -0.71 14.31 10.36
C LEU A 252 -2.17 13.87 10.24
N LEU A 253 -2.93 13.84 11.34
CA LEU A 253 -4.31 13.33 11.38
C LEU A 253 -5.25 14.06 10.41
N LYS A 254 -5.06 15.35 10.18
CA LYS A 254 -5.89 16.16 9.26
C LYS A 254 -5.78 15.70 7.79
N ALA A 255 -4.58 15.40 7.32
CA ALA A 255 -4.31 14.92 5.97
C ALA A 255 -2.96 14.19 5.90
N PRO A 256 -2.90 12.93 6.33
CA PRO A 256 -1.65 12.18 6.52
C PRO A 256 -0.77 12.17 5.27
N SER A 257 -1.33 11.85 4.11
CA SER A 257 -0.58 11.79 2.83
C SER A 257 -0.08 13.15 2.33
N LYS A 258 -0.64 14.27 2.84
CA LYS A 258 -0.21 15.62 2.45
C LYS A 258 0.91 16.13 3.35
N TYR A 259 0.81 15.89 4.65
CA TYR A 259 1.69 16.50 5.66
C TYR A 259 2.80 15.56 6.12
N THR A 260 2.89 14.33 5.57
CA THR A 260 4.00 13.43 5.89
C THR A 260 5.35 14.10 5.58
N PRO A 261 6.31 14.08 6.51
CA PRO A 261 7.64 14.68 6.31
C PRO A 261 8.42 14.02 5.16
N THR A 262 8.14 12.75 4.86
CA THR A 262 8.73 12.05 3.71
C THR A 262 8.37 12.68 2.36
N ARG A 263 7.20 13.35 2.27
CA ARG A 263 6.79 14.08 1.07
C ARG A 263 7.33 15.51 1.04
N SER A 264 7.27 16.23 2.16
CA SER A 264 7.73 17.61 2.26
C SER A 264 7.98 18.01 3.72
N VAL A 265 9.23 18.11 4.08
CA VAL A 265 9.66 18.59 5.41
C VAL A 265 9.12 19.99 5.69
N LYS A 266 9.06 20.86 4.67
CA LYS A 266 8.54 22.24 4.80
C LYS A 266 7.04 22.25 5.16
N LEU A 267 6.23 21.40 4.50
CA LEU A 267 4.79 21.32 4.81
C LEU A 267 4.56 20.67 6.18
N ALA A 268 5.39 19.68 6.55
CA ALA A 268 5.34 19.07 7.87
C ALA A 268 5.67 20.09 8.97
N ALA A 269 6.74 20.88 8.82
CA ALA A 269 7.10 21.93 9.77
C ALA A 269 5.99 23.00 9.91
N SER A 270 5.47 23.53 8.81
CA SER A 270 4.33 24.47 8.85
C SER A 270 3.09 23.88 9.56
N ARG A 271 2.90 22.56 9.50
CA ARG A 271 1.80 21.90 10.19
C ARG A 271 2.07 21.75 11.69
N VAL A 272 3.34 21.56 12.09
CA VAL A 272 3.77 21.60 13.49
C VAL A 272 3.45 22.96 14.11
N ASP A 273 3.79 24.07 13.42
CA ASP A 273 3.46 25.43 13.85
C ASP A 273 1.95 25.58 14.13
N GLU A 274 1.12 25.18 13.17
CA GLU A 274 -0.35 25.22 13.31
C GLU A 274 -0.86 24.41 14.52
N VAL A 275 -0.25 23.26 14.81
CA VAL A 275 -0.65 22.45 15.96
C VAL A 275 -0.21 23.08 17.28
N LEU A 276 1.00 23.61 17.37
CA LEU A 276 1.47 24.32 18.55
C LEU A 276 0.61 25.55 18.85
N ASP A 277 0.22 26.32 17.84
CA ASP A 277 -0.73 27.44 17.98
C ASP A 277 -2.08 26.94 18.48
N ASN A 278 -2.59 25.84 17.97
CA ASN A 278 -3.84 25.22 18.44
C ASN A 278 -3.75 24.80 19.91
N MET A 279 -2.60 24.31 20.37
CA MET A 279 -2.38 23.95 21.79
C MET A 279 -2.37 25.20 22.68
N VAL A 280 -1.78 26.30 22.21
CA VAL A 280 -1.81 27.59 22.91
C VAL A 280 -3.25 28.13 23.01
N GLU A 281 -3.99 28.15 21.89
CA GLU A 281 -5.39 28.58 21.86
C GLU A 281 -6.31 27.69 22.74
N ALA A 282 -5.98 26.40 22.87
CA ALA A 282 -6.70 25.47 23.73
C ALA A 282 -6.33 25.60 25.24
N GLY A 283 -5.30 26.39 25.57
CA GLY A 283 -4.79 26.56 26.92
C GLY A 283 -3.98 25.38 27.45
N PHE A 284 -3.49 24.50 26.56
CA PHE A 284 -2.65 23.36 26.93
C PHE A 284 -1.15 23.71 26.95
N LEU A 285 -0.76 24.82 26.30
CA LEU A 285 0.62 25.24 26.19
C LEU A 285 0.74 26.75 26.33
N PHE A 286 1.84 27.23 26.93
CA PHE A 286 2.17 28.65 26.95
C PHE A 286 2.87 29.05 25.65
N ALA A 287 2.66 30.29 25.18
CA ALA A 287 3.20 30.79 23.94
C ALA A 287 4.74 30.72 23.86
N ASP A 288 5.43 30.93 24.99
CA ASP A 288 6.89 30.83 25.05
C ASP A 288 7.38 29.37 24.85
N ALA A 289 6.68 28.41 25.44
CA ALA A 289 6.96 26.99 25.26
C ALA A 289 6.70 26.53 23.82
N ALA A 290 5.65 27.07 23.16
CA ALA A 290 5.37 26.80 21.75
C ALA A 290 6.51 27.31 20.85
N ARG A 291 6.98 28.54 21.07
CA ARG A 291 8.13 29.11 20.34
C ARG A 291 9.40 28.29 20.52
N SER A 292 9.72 27.94 21.77
CA SER A 292 10.89 27.12 22.07
C SER A 292 10.81 25.71 21.45
N ALA A 293 9.61 25.12 21.38
CA ALA A 293 9.37 23.84 20.73
C ALA A 293 9.58 23.91 19.21
N ASN A 294 9.16 25.02 18.59
CA ASN A 294 9.29 25.23 17.16
C ASN A 294 10.74 25.38 16.67
N GLU A 295 11.63 25.83 17.56
CA GLU A 295 13.07 25.94 17.28
C GLU A 295 13.81 24.59 17.40
N GLN A 296 13.17 23.59 18.02
CA GLN A 296 13.78 22.26 18.19
C GLN A 296 13.69 21.44 16.91
N PRO A 297 14.77 20.70 16.56
CA PRO A 297 14.77 19.83 15.39
C PRO A 297 13.79 18.66 15.60
N LEU A 298 13.06 18.29 14.55
CA LEU A 298 12.15 17.15 14.58
C LEU A 298 12.86 15.79 14.73
N ASN A 299 14.17 15.76 14.43
CA ASN A 299 14.99 14.55 14.47
C ASN A 299 14.29 13.37 13.78
N LEU A 300 13.94 13.59 12.52
CA LEU A 300 13.31 12.56 11.70
C LEU A 300 14.26 11.38 11.51
N SER A 301 13.73 10.18 11.62
CA SER A 301 14.52 8.98 11.37
C SER A 301 14.85 8.87 9.88
N ALA A 302 16.14 8.76 9.56
CA ALA A 302 16.56 8.40 8.21
C ALA A 302 16.12 6.98 7.81
N LYS A 303 15.73 6.16 8.80
CA LYS A 303 15.29 4.77 8.60
C LYS A 303 13.84 4.62 8.09
N GLY A 304 13.06 5.69 8.04
CA GLY A 304 11.65 5.63 7.65
C GLY A 304 11.39 5.09 6.23
N ASP A 305 12.37 5.16 5.33
CA ASP A 305 12.32 4.62 3.96
C ASP A 305 13.10 3.31 3.77
N GLU A 306 13.92 2.89 4.74
CA GLU A 306 14.86 1.77 4.56
C GLU A 306 14.48 0.49 5.34
N THR A 307 13.61 0.56 6.33
CA THR A 307 13.21 -0.61 7.12
C THR A 307 11.87 -1.17 6.62
N GLY A 308 11.97 -2.12 5.76
CA GLY A 308 10.82 -2.81 5.16
C GLY A 308 10.91 -2.78 3.64
N TYR A 309 10.24 -3.71 3.04
CA TYR A 309 10.18 -3.85 1.59
C TYR A 309 8.73 -3.60 1.14
N PRO A 310 8.25 -2.33 1.21
CA PRO A 310 6.82 -2.03 1.23
C PRO A 310 6.09 -2.49 -0.03
N TYR A 311 6.70 -2.41 -1.22
CA TYR A 311 6.07 -2.92 -2.44
C TYR A 311 5.82 -4.43 -2.39
N ALA A 312 6.85 -5.21 -2.03
CA ALA A 312 6.75 -6.66 -1.94
C ALA A 312 5.78 -7.09 -0.83
N VAL A 313 5.83 -6.41 0.32
CA VAL A 313 4.96 -6.68 1.47
C VAL A 313 3.50 -6.31 1.18
N ASP A 314 3.25 -5.18 0.50
CA ASP A 314 1.90 -4.79 0.07
C ASP A 314 1.31 -5.79 -0.92
N TRP A 315 2.12 -6.22 -1.88
CA TRP A 315 1.69 -7.23 -2.83
C TRP A 315 1.36 -8.57 -2.16
N VAL A 316 2.20 -9.04 -1.21
CA VAL A 316 1.90 -10.21 -0.39
C VAL A 316 0.58 -10.05 0.37
N ALA A 317 0.35 -8.88 0.98
CA ALA A 317 -0.87 -8.60 1.72
C ALA A 317 -2.13 -8.54 0.81
N GLU A 318 -1.98 -8.04 -0.42
CA GLU A 318 -3.06 -8.03 -1.43
C GLU A 318 -3.43 -9.44 -1.89
N LEU A 319 -2.44 -10.34 -2.02
CA LEU A 319 -2.66 -11.72 -2.43
C LEU A 319 -3.21 -12.61 -1.30
N LEU A 320 -2.89 -12.31 -0.04
CA LEU A 320 -3.17 -13.17 1.10
C LEU A 320 -4.63 -13.64 1.22
N PRO A 321 -5.67 -12.82 0.94
CA PRO A 321 -7.07 -13.25 0.95
C PRO A 321 -7.41 -14.35 -0.07
N GLU A 322 -6.60 -14.54 -1.12
CA GLU A 322 -6.80 -15.61 -2.10
C GLU A 322 -6.33 -16.98 -1.57
N TYR A 323 -5.49 -16.98 -0.52
CA TYR A 323 -4.88 -18.18 0.05
C TYR A 323 -5.54 -18.65 1.34
N VAL A 324 -6.06 -17.72 2.15
CA VAL A 324 -6.67 -18.01 3.46
C VAL A 324 -7.86 -17.10 3.74
N ASP A 325 -8.94 -17.69 4.27
CA ASP A 325 -10.17 -16.95 4.65
C ASP A 325 -10.22 -16.68 6.18
N GLU A 326 -9.09 -16.75 6.86
CA GLU A 326 -9.02 -16.43 8.29
C GLU A 326 -8.83 -14.92 8.50
N LYS A 327 -9.89 -14.25 9.01
CA LYS A 327 -9.91 -12.79 9.23
C LYS A 327 -9.42 -12.38 10.62
N ASN A 328 -9.34 -13.30 11.59
CA ASN A 328 -9.23 -12.99 13.01
C ASN A 328 -8.04 -13.63 13.73
N SER A 329 -7.13 -14.30 13.02
CA SER A 329 -5.95 -14.92 13.63
C SER A 329 -4.66 -14.27 13.14
N ASP A 330 -3.67 -14.16 14.03
CA ASP A 330 -2.32 -13.75 13.63
C ASP A 330 -1.81 -14.70 12.55
N LEU A 331 -1.23 -14.17 11.48
CA LEU A 331 -0.74 -14.93 10.35
C LEU A 331 0.78 -14.77 10.20
N ILE A 332 1.44 -15.88 9.91
CA ILE A 332 2.86 -15.90 9.53
C ILE A 332 2.92 -16.34 8.07
N VAL A 333 3.39 -15.45 7.21
CA VAL A 333 3.49 -15.66 5.77
C VAL A 333 4.94 -15.87 5.38
N GLU A 334 5.29 -17.09 5.02
CA GLU A 334 6.61 -17.44 4.49
C GLU A 334 6.61 -17.16 2.98
N THR A 335 7.62 -16.41 2.51
CA THR A 335 7.73 -16.01 1.11
C THR A 335 8.94 -16.60 0.42
N THR A 336 9.01 -16.41 -0.91
CA THR A 336 10.19 -16.73 -1.73
C THR A 336 11.24 -15.62 -1.73
N ILE A 337 10.94 -14.44 -1.16
CA ILE A 337 11.79 -13.25 -1.20
C ILE A 337 13.15 -13.54 -0.54
N ASP A 338 14.22 -13.18 -1.23
CA ASP A 338 15.57 -13.11 -0.68
C ASP A 338 15.78 -11.70 -0.12
N ALA A 339 15.94 -11.59 1.20
CA ALA A 339 16.04 -10.29 1.88
C ALA A 339 17.27 -9.47 1.42
N GLY A 340 18.39 -10.15 1.12
CA GLY A 340 19.60 -9.51 0.62
C GLY A 340 19.42 -8.97 -0.79
N LEU A 341 18.92 -9.81 -1.70
CA LEU A 341 18.67 -9.44 -3.09
C LEU A 341 17.60 -8.35 -3.21
N GLN A 342 16.54 -8.43 -2.39
CA GLN A 342 15.48 -7.41 -2.32
C GLN A 342 16.06 -6.04 -1.95
N ARG A 343 16.91 -6.00 -0.91
CA ARG A 343 17.57 -4.77 -0.46
C ARG A 343 18.47 -4.19 -1.55
N VAL A 344 19.32 -5.02 -2.14
CA VAL A 344 20.26 -4.57 -3.20
C VAL A 344 19.49 -4.07 -4.42
N SER A 345 18.42 -4.76 -4.85
CA SER A 345 17.58 -4.32 -5.98
C SER A 345 16.96 -2.95 -5.73
N GLN A 346 16.46 -2.71 -4.51
CA GLN A 346 15.84 -1.44 -4.14
C GLN A 346 16.87 -0.30 -4.10
N GLN A 347 18.03 -0.55 -3.51
CA GLN A 347 19.12 0.43 -3.41
C GLN A 347 19.70 0.77 -4.78
N ALA A 348 19.99 -0.24 -5.62
CA ALA A 348 20.55 -0.04 -6.96
C ALA A 348 19.60 0.75 -7.86
N LEU A 349 18.31 0.43 -7.86
CA LEU A 349 17.30 1.20 -8.61
C LEU A 349 17.25 2.66 -8.16
N ARG A 350 17.16 2.89 -6.85
CA ARG A 350 17.12 4.24 -6.28
C ARG A 350 18.35 5.03 -6.63
N GLN A 351 19.52 4.47 -6.39
CA GLN A 351 20.79 5.13 -6.66
C GLN A 351 20.96 5.47 -8.14
N MET A 352 20.68 4.55 -9.04
CA MET A 352 20.75 4.80 -10.48
C MET A 352 19.81 5.94 -10.92
N LEU A 353 18.58 5.99 -10.39
CA LEU A 353 17.63 7.06 -10.70
C LEU A 353 18.01 8.38 -10.03
N ASP A 354 18.68 8.38 -8.88
CA ASP A 354 19.17 9.58 -8.22
C ASP A 354 20.35 10.18 -8.98
N GLU A 355 21.31 9.34 -9.42
CA GLU A 355 22.53 9.77 -10.10
C GLU A 355 22.32 10.10 -11.58
N GLU A 356 21.67 9.22 -12.33
CA GLU A 356 21.53 9.34 -13.80
C GLU A 356 20.15 9.84 -14.25
N GLY A 357 19.11 9.68 -13.43
CA GLY A 357 17.72 9.99 -13.78
C GLY A 357 17.50 11.43 -14.22
N PRO A 358 17.97 12.45 -13.48
CA PRO A 358 17.76 13.86 -13.86
C PRO A 358 18.34 14.20 -15.22
N ALA A 359 19.57 13.75 -15.53
CA ALA A 359 20.23 14.00 -16.82
C ALA A 359 19.55 13.27 -18.00
N ARG A 360 18.86 12.18 -17.70
CA ARG A 360 18.19 11.30 -18.67
C ARG A 360 16.67 11.54 -18.72
N HIS A 361 16.12 12.43 -17.92
CA HIS A 361 14.68 12.64 -17.76
C HIS A 361 13.94 11.31 -17.46
N ALA A 362 14.51 10.50 -16.59
CA ALA A 362 13.97 9.22 -16.09
C ALA A 362 13.67 9.37 -14.61
N SER A 363 12.42 9.21 -14.21
CA SER A 363 11.98 9.46 -12.82
C SER A 363 11.64 8.20 -12.06
N GLU A 364 11.26 7.11 -12.76
CA GLU A 364 10.75 5.90 -12.16
C GLU A 364 11.35 4.65 -12.80
N GLY A 365 11.23 3.54 -12.06
CA GLY A 365 11.67 2.23 -12.52
C GLY A 365 11.05 1.13 -11.69
N ALA A 366 11.17 -0.10 -12.16
CA ALA A 366 10.75 -1.29 -11.45
C ALA A 366 11.69 -2.46 -11.72
N VAL A 367 11.81 -3.37 -10.76
CA VAL A 367 12.66 -4.56 -10.84
C VAL A 367 11.87 -5.78 -10.37
N VAL A 368 12.02 -6.88 -11.09
CA VAL A 368 11.53 -8.21 -10.71
C VAL A 368 12.66 -9.20 -10.91
N VAL A 369 12.92 -10.03 -9.90
CA VAL A 369 13.84 -11.17 -10.02
C VAL A 369 13.12 -12.43 -9.56
N LEU A 370 13.15 -13.46 -10.38
CA LEU A 370 12.56 -14.78 -10.14
C LEU A 370 13.65 -15.84 -10.10
N ASP A 371 13.39 -16.95 -9.40
CA ASP A 371 14.09 -18.19 -9.72
C ASP A 371 13.44 -18.87 -10.96
N PRO A 372 14.11 -19.83 -11.62
CA PRO A 372 13.56 -20.49 -12.82
C PRO A 372 12.26 -21.27 -12.58
N SER A 373 11.87 -21.53 -11.31
CA SER A 373 10.59 -22.16 -10.96
C SER A 373 9.45 -21.15 -10.79
N GLY A 374 9.72 -19.85 -10.94
CA GLY A 374 8.75 -18.76 -10.81
C GLY A 374 8.64 -18.16 -9.41
N GLY A 375 9.47 -18.58 -8.45
CA GLY A 375 9.52 -17.96 -7.12
C GLY A 375 10.12 -16.56 -7.17
N VAL A 376 9.36 -15.54 -6.74
CA VAL A 376 9.82 -14.15 -6.74
C VAL A 376 10.86 -13.93 -5.63
N LYS A 377 12.09 -13.64 -6.01
CA LYS A 377 13.21 -13.38 -5.10
C LYS A 377 13.37 -11.90 -4.75
N SER A 378 12.99 -11.02 -5.67
CA SER A 378 12.97 -9.58 -5.43
C SER A 378 11.88 -8.92 -6.26
N LEU A 379 11.21 -7.92 -5.67
CA LEU A 379 10.18 -7.12 -6.32
C LEU A 379 10.27 -5.67 -5.83
N VAL A 380 10.57 -4.75 -6.75
CA VAL A 380 10.67 -3.32 -6.50
C VAL A 380 9.74 -2.58 -7.44
N GLY A 381 8.71 -1.94 -6.90
CA GLY A 381 7.65 -1.30 -7.69
C GLY A 381 7.88 0.17 -8.01
N GLY A 382 9.00 0.78 -7.57
CA GLY A 382 9.28 2.19 -7.82
C GLY A 382 10.53 2.70 -7.10
N ARG A 383 10.93 3.94 -7.43
CA ARG A 383 12.08 4.63 -6.84
C ARG A 383 11.92 4.86 -5.33
N SER A 384 10.73 5.27 -4.89
CA SER A 384 10.43 5.57 -3.49
C SER A 384 8.96 5.30 -3.20
N TYR A 385 8.69 4.37 -2.28
CA TYR A 385 7.35 4.01 -1.87
C TYR A 385 6.62 5.17 -1.16
N SER A 386 7.32 5.96 -0.38
CA SER A 386 6.75 7.09 0.36
C SER A 386 6.24 8.20 -0.56
N THR A 387 6.85 8.37 -1.73
CA THR A 387 6.41 9.35 -2.72
C THR A 387 5.34 8.78 -3.66
N SER A 388 5.43 7.50 -3.99
CA SER A 388 4.47 6.80 -4.86
C SER A 388 4.33 5.34 -4.45
N PRO A 389 3.25 4.96 -3.73
CA PRO A 389 3.01 3.58 -3.35
C PRO A 389 2.49 2.72 -4.51
N PHE A 390 2.37 3.28 -5.72
CA PHE A 390 1.93 2.54 -6.90
C PHE A 390 3.00 1.54 -7.33
N ASP A 391 2.66 0.25 -7.26
CA ASP A 391 3.57 -0.83 -7.65
C ASP A 391 3.59 -1.01 -9.17
N ARG A 392 4.68 -0.56 -9.80
CA ARG A 392 4.84 -0.63 -11.26
C ARG A 392 5.26 -2.01 -11.75
N ALA A 393 5.75 -2.86 -10.86
CA ALA A 393 6.17 -4.21 -11.22
C ALA A 393 4.96 -5.11 -11.55
N VAL A 394 3.86 -4.95 -10.81
CA VAL A 394 2.68 -5.82 -10.92
C VAL A 394 1.43 -5.12 -11.46
N LYS A 395 1.35 -3.77 -11.39
CA LYS A 395 0.13 -3.00 -11.74
C LYS A 395 0.27 -2.13 -12.99
N ALA A 396 1.48 -1.68 -13.33
CA ALA A 396 1.66 -0.82 -14.49
C ALA A 396 1.64 -1.64 -15.79
N LEU A 397 0.71 -1.31 -16.66
CA LEU A 397 0.67 -1.80 -18.03
C LEU A 397 1.51 -0.87 -18.90
N ARG A 398 2.58 -1.40 -19.51
CA ARG A 398 3.52 -0.65 -20.34
C ARG A 398 3.89 -1.44 -21.59
N GLN A 399 4.18 -0.76 -22.69
CA GLN A 399 4.59 -1.40 -23.92
C GLN A 399 5.99 -1.99 -23.78
N PRO A 400 6.19 -3.33 -23.97
CA PRO A 400 7.49 -3.98 -23.84
C PRO A 400 8.45 -3.65 -25.01
N GLY A 401 7.93 -3.14 -26.10
CA GLY A 401 8.74 -2.91 -27.28
C GLY A 401 9.44 -4.19 -27.75
N SER A 402 10.69 -4.09 -28.15
CA SER A 402 11.47 -5.24 -28.65
C SER A 402 11.71 -6.35 -27.64
N ALA A 403 11.38 -6.18 -26.34
CA ALA A 403 11.42 -7.28 -25.37
C ALA A 403 10.31 -8.32 -25.64
N PHE A 404 9.35 -8.02 -26.49
CA PHE A 404 8.34 -8.98 -26.95
C PHE A 404 8.80 -9.88 -28.11
N LYS A 405 9.87 -9.52 -28.81
CA LYS A 405 10.36 -10.28 -29.98
C LYS A 405 10.66 -11.76 -29.73
N PRO A 406 11.16 -12.24 -28.60
CA PRO A 406 11.39 -13.65 -28.36
C PRO A 406 10.17 -14.54 -28.61
N PHE A 407 8.95 -14.04 -28.37
CA PHE A 407 7.73 -14.79 -28.64
C PHE A 407 7.48 -14.96 -30.15
N VAL A 408 7.84 -13.96 -30.95
CA VAL A 408 7.79 -14.04 -32.43
C VAL A 408 8.79 -15.06 -32.96
N TYR A 409 10.03 -15.00 -32.47
CA TYR A 409 11.09 -15.89 -32.88
C TYR A 409 10.85 -17.33 -32.42
N LEU A 410 10.32 -17.53 -31.23
CA LEU A 410 9.91 -18.87 -30.77
C LEU A 410 8.81 -19.43 -31.67
N THR A 411 7.79 -18.63 -32.03
CA THR A 411 6.73 -19.08 -32.97
C THR A 411 7.31 -19.45 -34.33
N ALA A 412 8.32 -18.72 -34.81
CA ALA A 412 9.01 -19.05 -36.07
C ALA A 412 9.79 -20.37 -35.93
N LEU A 413 10.53 -20.60 -34.84
CA LEU A 413 11.23 -21.88 -34.60
C LEU A 413 10.25 -23.06 -34.58
N GLU A 414 9.12 -22.93 -33.88
CA GLU A 414 8.04 -23.93 -33.84
C GLU A 414 7.40 -24.17 -35.22
N SER A 415 7.55 -23.22 -36.14
CA SER A 415 7.11 -23.32 -37.54
C SER A 415 8.20 -23.88 -38.47
N GLY A 416 9.34 -24.34 -37.92
CA GLY A 416 10.41 -25.01 -38.69
C GLY A 416 11.59 -24.13 -39.08
N TYR A 417 11.61 -22.86 -38.68
CA TYR A 417 12.80 -22.02 -38.81
C TYR A 417 13.90 -22.46 -37.85
N THR A 418 15.13 -22.04 -38.12
CA THR A 418 16.30 -22.27 -37.27
C THR A 418 17.02 -20.96 -36.97
N PRO A 419 17.92 -20.90 -35.99
CA PRO A 419 18.72 -19.70 -35.72
C PRO A 419 19.53 -19.23 -36.93
N ASP A 420 19.92 -20.15 -37.82
CA ASP A 420 20.71 -19.89 -39.02
C ASP A 420 19.85 -19.63 -40.27
N SER A 421 18.52 -19.76 -40.18
CA SER A 421 17.61 -19.41 -41.28
C SER A 421 17.81 -17.94 -41.66
N LEU A 422 17.89 -17.68 -42.98
CA LEU A 422 18.06 -16.33 -43.50
C LEU A 422 16.70 -15.63 -43.63
N ALA A 423 16.68 -14.37 -43.27
CA ALA A 423 15.55 -13.46 -43.46
C ALA A 423 16.04 -12.14 -44.07
N TYR A 424 15.18 -11.50 -44.84
CA TYR A 424 15.54 -10.26 -45.52
C TYR A 424 15.23 -9.02 -44.69
N ASP A 425 16.26 -8.27 -44.30
CA ASP A 425 16.16 -6.95 -43.71
C ASP A 425 16.12 -5.88 -44.80
N GLY A 426 14.96 -5.40 -45.10
CA GLY A 426 14.73 -4.39 -46.13
C GLY A 426 13.41 -3.64 -45.93
N PRO A 427 13.15 -2.62 -46.75
CA PRO A 427 11.89 -1.90 -46.70
C PRO A 427 10.69 -2.84 -46.77
N THR A 428 9.73 -2.64 -45.89
CA THR A 428 8.56 -3.52 -45.75
C THR A 428 7.31 -2.66 -45.66
N ASN A 429 6.25 -3.06 -46.40
CA ASN A 429 4.93 -2.46 -46.31
C ASN A 429 3.90 -3.57 -46.05
N ILE A 430 3.14 -3.46 -44.97
CA ILE A 430 2.11 -4.42 -44.60
C ILE A 430 0.81 -3.66 -44.44
N ALA A 431 -0.11 -3.79 -45.39
CA ALA A 431 -1.40 -3.09 -45.41
C ALA A 431 -1.29 -1.56 -45.16
N GLY A 432 -0.27 -0.91 -45.80
CA GLY A 432 -0.05 0.53 -45.67
C GLY A 432 0.86 0.94 -44.50
N TRP A 433 1.21 0.03 -43.60
CA TRP A 433 2.15 0.28 -42.52
C TRP A 433 3.58 -0.11 -42.92
N SER A 434 4.52 0.82 -42.73
CA SER A 434 5.92 0.64 -43.11
C SER A 434 6.84 0.75 -41.90
N PRO A 435 7.08 -0.35 -41.15
CA PRO A 435 8.00 -0.36 -40.02
C PRO A 435 9.44 -0.08 -40.47
N LYS A 436 10.18 0.67 -39.61
CA LYS A 436 11.60 1.00 -39.87
C LYS A 436 12.47 0.42 -38.75
N ASN A 437 13.72 0.09 -39.11
CA ASN A 437 14.74 -0.23 -38.12
C ASN A 437 15.12 1.01 -37.31
N TYR A 438 15.56 0.79 -36.08
CA TYR A 438 15.99 1.89 -35.17
C TYR A 438 17.19 2.66 -35.76
N SER A 439 18.12 1.93 -36.46
CA SER A 439 19.27 2.56 -37.13
C SER A 439 18.90 3.39 -38.35
N GLY A 440 17.70 3.21 -38.91
CA GLY A 440 17.28 3.79 -40.18
C GLY A 440 17.93 3.12 -41.40
N SER A 441 18.79 2.11 -41.23
CA SER A 441 19.48 1.34 -42.29
C SER A 441 18.97 -0.10 -42.37
N TYR A 442 19.28 -0.75 -43.48
CA TYR A 442 18.95 -2.16 -43.77
C TYR A 442 20.21 -2.95 -44.12
N GLN A 443 20.24 -4.24 -43.77
CA GLN A 443 21.40 -5.10 -43.90
C GLN A 443 21.28 -6.14 -45.05
N GLY A 444 20.11 -6.29 -45.65
CA GLY A 444 19.83 -7.33 -46.63
C GLY A 444 19.56 -8.68 -45.97
N GLU A 445 20.18 -9.76 -46.47
CA GLU A 445 20.03 -11.07 -45.86
C GLU A 445 20.78 -11.18 -44.52
N VAL A 446 20.08 -11.58 -43.49
CA VAL A 446 20.61 -11.75 -42.14
C VAL A 446 20.08 -13.05 -41.53
N SER A 447 20.86 -13.70 -40.64
CA SER A 447 20.38 -14.85 -39.90
C SER A 447 19.34 -14.42 -38.85
N LEU A 448 18.43 -15.33 -38.46
CA LEU A 448 17.47 -15.05 -37.35
C LEU A 448 18.20 -14.73 -36.05
N ARG A 449 19.35 -15.39 -35.81
CA ARG A 449 20.22 -15.11 -34.66
C ARG A 449 20.67 -13.65 -34.64
N ASP A 450 21.28 -13.19 -35.71
CA ASP A 450 21.79 -11.83 -35.81
C ASP A 450 20.66 -10.81 -35.78
N SER A 451 19.54 -11.14 -36.42
CA SER A 451 18.36 -10.31 -36.42
C SER A 451 17.78 -10.10 -34.99
N LEU A 452 17.69 -11.16 -34.17
CA LEU A 452 17.24 -11.06 -32.78
C LEU A 452 18.28 -10.35 -31.92
N ALA A 453 19.58 -10.66 -32.09
CA ALA A 453 20.70 -10.05 -31.36
C ALA A 453 20.76 -8.54 -31.57
N HIS A 454 20.59 -8.06 -32.79
CA HIS A 454 20.58 -6.64 -33.16
C HIS A 454 19.19 -6.01 -33.15
N SER A 455 18.17 -6.80 -32.78
CA SER A 455 16.80 -6.34 -32.62
C SER A 455 16.18 -5.71 -33.87
N ILE A 456 16.42 -6.30 -35.04
CA ILE A 456 15.96 -5.81 -36.35
C ILE A 456 14.42 -5.83 -36.40
N ASN A 457 13.80 -4.69 -36.72
CA ASN A 457 12.35 -4.56 -36.70
C ASN A 457 11.67 -5.19 -37.91
N THR A 458 12.21 -4.94 -39.10
CA THR A 458 11.62 -5.40 -40.35
C THR A 458 11.54 -6.91 -40.41
N VAL A 459 12.60 -7.61 -39.97
CA VAL A 459 12.62 -9.07 -39.87
C VAL A 459 11.60 -9.59 -38.90
N ALA A 460 11.53 -9.03 -37.69
CA ALA A 460 10.55 -9.44 -36.68
C ALA A 460 9.10 -9.30 -37.20
N VAL A 461 8.81 -8.20 -37.89
CA VAL A 461 7.46 -7.94 -38.46
C VAL A 461 7.15 -8.90 -39.60
N ARG A 462 8.13 -9.21 -40.51
CA ARG A 462 7.97 -10.22 -41.56
C ARG A 462 7.65 -11.58 -40.95
N LEU A 463 8.47 -12.04 -40.01
CA LEU A 463 8.26 -13.32 -39.32
C LEU A 463 6.87 -13.40 -38.70
N ALA A 464 6.46 -12.36 -37.92
CA ALA A 464 5.13 -12.34 -37.31
C ALA A 464 4.01 -12.37 -38.35
N THR A 465 4.21 -11.79 -39.52
CA THR A 465 3.24 -11.83 -40.62
C THR A 465 3.17 -13.21 -41.25
N GLU A 466 4.32 -13.87 -41.44
CA GLU A 466 4.45 -15.20 -42.06
C GLU A 466 3.86 -16.30 -41.16
N VAL A 467 4.21 -16.30 -39.85
CA VAL A 467 3.68 -17.28 -38.89
C VAL A 467 2.25 -16.97 -38.42
N GLY A 468 1.78 -15.75 -38.68
CA GLY A 468 0.48 -15.21 -38.27
C GLY A 468 0.51 -14.59 -36.87
N PRO A 469 0.02 -13.34 -36.71
CA PRO A 469 0.01 -12.65 -35.44
C PRO A 469 -0.75 -13.43 -34.34
N SER A 470 -1.85 -14.11 -34.68
CA SER A 470 -2.61 -14.96 -33.75
C SER A 470 -1.77 -16.12 -33.18
N ALA A 471 -0.83 -16.68 -33.95
CA ALA A 471 0.08 -17.71 -33.45
C ALA A 471 1.05 -17.13 -32.42
N VAL A 472 1.60 -15.93 -32.69
CA VAL A 472 2.45 -15.20 -31.75
C VAL A 472 1.71 -14.88 -30.44
N VAL A 473 0.43 -14.44 -30.50
CA VAL A 473 -0.43 -14.23 -29.34
C VAL A 473 -0.57 -15.50 -28.51
N ARG A 474 -0.89 -16.64 -29.17
CA ARG A 474 -1.01 -17.92 -28.46
C ARG A 474 0.31 -18.36 -27.80
N THR A 475 1.44 -18.18 -28.48
CA THR A 475 2.76 -18.47 -27.90
C THR A 475 3.02 -17.62 -26.66
N ALA A 476 2.77 -16.30 -26.69
CA ALA A 476 2.96 -15.43 -25.56
C ALA A 476 2.02 -15.80 -24.38
N GLN A 477 0.76 -16.12 -24.67
CA GLN A 477 -0.21 -16.57 -23.64
C GLN A 477 0.18 -17.92 -23.02
N ARG A 478 0.67 -18.88 -23.83
CA ARG A 478 1.16 -20.16 -23.34
C ARG A 478 2.36 -20.00 -22.40
N LEU A 479 3.20 -18.99 -22.60
CA LEU A 479 4.31 -18.67 -21.73
C LEU A 479 3.92 -17.82 -20.51
N GLY A 480 2.65 -17.40 -20.37
CA GLY A 480 2.14 -16.75 -19.15
C GLY A 480 1.81 -15.26 -19.30
N ILE A 481 1.72 -14.71 -20.49
CA ILE A 481 1.19 -13.35 -20.71
C ILE A 481 -0.34 -13.41 -20.67
N HIS A 482 -0.95 -12.81 -19.65
CA HIS A 482 -2.40 -12.76 -19.47
C HIS A 482 -3.01 -11.42 -19.90
N SER A 483 -2.18 -10.38 -20.01
CA SER A 483 -2.60 -9.07 -20.53
C SER A 483 -3.17 -9.18 -21.94
N LYS A 484 -4.09 -8.28 -22.28
CA LYS A 484 -4.77 -8.28 -23.58
C LYS A 484 -3.80 -7.95 -24.71
N LEU A 485 -3.51 -8.91 -25.55
CA LEU A 485 -2.65 -8.75 -26.72
C LEU A 485 -3.46 -8.44 -27.98
N GLN A 486 -2.94 -7.55 -28.82
CA GLN A 486 -3.54 -7.21 -30.11
C GLN A 486 -3.10 -8.21 -31.19
N ASP A 487 -4.06 -8.80 -31.89
CA ASP A 487 -3.84 -9.74 -32.98
C ASP A 487 -3.64 -9.00 -34.29
N ASN A 488 -2.44 -8.39 -34.45
CA ASN A 488 -2.06 -7.70 -35.67
C ASN A 488 -0.50 -7.68 -35.81
N PRO A 489 0.06 -7.40 -36.99
CA PRO A 489 1.52 -7.46 -37.24
C PRO A 489 2.34 -6.54 -36.31
N SER A 490 1.79 -5.50 -35.73
CA SER A 490 2.53 -4.60 -34.84
C SER A 490 2.90 -5.26 -33.51
N ILE A 491 2.27 -6.40 -33.16
CA ILE A 491 2.64 -7.20 -31.97
C ILE A 491 4.11 -7.59 -31.97
N ALA A 492 4.71 -7.79 -33.18
CA ALA A 492 6.14 -8.07 -33.34
C ALA A 492 7.04 -6.98 -32.72
N LEU A 493 6.55 -5.79 -32.58
CA LEU A 493 7.26 -4.65 -31.99
C LEU A 493 6.82 -4.36 -30.54
N GLY A 494 6.01 -5.25 -29.94
CA GLY A 494 5.55 -5.12 -28.55
C GLY A 494 4.68 -3.90 -28.31
N THR A 495 3.68 -3.67 -29.16
CA THR A 495 2.75 -2.55 -29.06
C THR A 495 1.62 -2.79 -28.06
N SER A 496 1.38 -4.03 -27.63
CA SER A 496 0.45 -4.37 -26.56
C SER A 496 1.12 -4.21 -25.21
N GLU A 497 0.39 -3.64 -24.26
CA GLU A 497 0.91 -3.37 -22.92
C GLU A 497 0.86 -4.62 -22.03
N VAL A 498 1.90 -4.82 -21.21
CA VAL A 498 2.03 -5.92 -20.25
C VAL A 498 2.63 -5.41 -18.94
N THR A 499 2.53 -6.19 -17.85
CA THR A 499 3.24 -5.89 -16.63
C THR A 499 4.69 -6.39 -16.69
N LEU A 500 5.55 -5.82 -15.83
CA LEU A 500 6.93 -6.28 -15.74
C LEU A 500 7.01 -7.74 -15.23
N LEU A 501 6.16 -8.07 -14.24
CA LEU A 501 6.10 -9.42 -13.68
C LEU A 501 5.69 -10.45 -14.72
N GLU A 502 4.63 -10.19 -15.52
CA GLU A 502 4.20 -11.10 -16.59
C GLU A 502 5.30 -11.33 -17.62
N LEU A 503 5.89 -10.24 -18.11
CA LEU A 503 6.94 -10.34 -19.12
C LEU A 503 8.16 -11.08 -18.60
N THR A 504 8.60 -10.79 -17.36
CA THR A 504 9.73 -11.47 -16.74
C THR A 504 9.46 -12.96 -16.54
N SER A 505 8.25 -13.31 -16.06
CA SER A 505 7.82 -14.70 -15.86
C SER A 505 7.76 -15.48 -17.17
N ALA A 506 7.35 -14.84 -18.26
CA ALA A 506 7.25 -15.48 -19.58
C ALA A 506 8.62 -15.85 -20.21
N TYR A 507 9.73 -15.35 -19.63
CA TYR A 507 11.08 -15.77 -20.02
C TYR A 507 11.59 -16.96 -19.20
N ALA A 508 10.96 -17.32 -18.07
CA ALA A 508 11.41 -18.42 -17.23
C ALA A 508 11.48 -19.78 -17.95
N PRO A 509 10.60 -20.13 -18.90
CA PRO A 509 10.72 -21.36 -19.66
C PRO A 509 12.05 -21.50 -20.43
N PHE A 510 12.68 -20.40 -20.83
CA PHE A 510 13.99 -20.45 -21.47
C PHE A 510 15.11 -20.79 -20.48
N ALA A 511 14.96 -20.38 -19.21
CA ALA A 511 15.93 -20.62 -18.14
C ALA A 511 15.80 -22.02 -17.51
N ASN A 512 14.63 -22.66 -17.58
CA ASN A 512 14.33 -23.91 -16.89
C ASN A 512 14.15 -25.14 -17.81
N GLY A 513 14.49 -25.04 -19.08
CA GLY A 513 14.38 -26.15 -20.03
C GLY A 513 12.99 -26.31 -20.64
N GLY A 514 12.15 -25.28 -20.61
CA GLY A 514 10.88 -25.23 -21.31
C GLY A 514 9.65 -25.56 -20.44
N GLN A 515 9.82 -25.63 -19.12
CA GLN A 515 8.70 -25.85 -18.22
C GLN A 515 7.89 -24.57 -18.01
N GLY A 516 6.58 -24.68 -18.09
CA GLY A 516 5.68 -23.57 -17.78
C GLY A 516 5.71 -23.24 -16.28
N VAL A 517 5.69 -21.96 -15.95
CA VAL A 517 5.71 -21.49 -14.54
C VAL A 517 4.56 -20.54 -14.24
N LEU A 518 4.14 -20.54 -12.99
CA LEU A 518 3.32 -19.48 -12.40
C LEU A 518 4.18 -18.73 -11.38
N SER A 519 4.37 -17.45 -11.62
CA SER A 519 5.06 -16.60 -10.65
C SER A 519 4.33 -16.61 -9.31
N HIS A 520 5.07 -16.72 -8.23
CA HIS A 520 4.52 -16.81 -6.88
C HIS A 520 5.47 -16.20 -5.86
N VAL A 521 4.92 -15.73 -4.77
CA VAL A 521 5.69 -15.15 -3.67
C VAL A 521 5.39 -15.84 -2.34
N ILE A 522 4.16 -16.34 -2.13
CA ILE A 522 3.75 -17.03 -0.90
C ILE A 522 4.05 -18.53 -1.03
N THR A 523 4.84 -19.07 -0.10
CA THR A 523 5.16 -20.50 -0.02
C THR A 523 4.34 -21.20 1.04
N ARG A 524 4.09 -20.54 2.17
CA ARG A 524 3.32 -21.11 3.28
C ARG A 524 2.65 -19.99 4.09
N VAL A 525 1.46 -20.29 4.62
CA VAL A 525 0.78 -19.45 5.60
C VAL A 525 0.47 -20.28 6.83
N LYS A 526 0.82 -19.78 8.01
CA LYS A 526 0.50 -20.35 9.31
C LYS A 526 -0.33 -19.38 10.12
N ASN A 527 -1.15 -19.89 11.05
CA ASN A 527 -1.74 -19.03 12.07
C ASN A 527 -0.76 -18.78 13.24
N GLY A 528 -1.15 -17.96 14.21
CA GLY A 528 -0.35 -17.62 15.38
C GLY A 528 0.02 -18.82 16.26
N ASP A 529 -0.74 -19.91 16.20
CA ASP A 529 -0.49 -21.17 16.92
C ASP A 529 0.45 -22.12 16.16
N GLY A 530 0.90 -21.71 14.96
CA GLY A 530 1.80 -22.50 14.12
C GLY A 530 1.09 -23.53 13.22
N LYS A 531 -0.25 -23.59 13.22
CA LYS A 531 -1.01 -24.45 12.30
C LYS A 531 -0.86 -23.96 10.87
N VAL A 532 -0.50 -24.85 9.95
CA VAL A 532 -0.39 -24.55 8.52
C VAL A 532 -1.80 -24.42 7.94
N LEU A 533 -2.10 -23.24 7.39
CA LEU A 533 -3.35 -22.93 6.71
C LEU A 533 -3.23 -23.11 5.19
N TYR A 534 -2.07 -22.77 4.66
CA TYR A 534 -1.74 -22.94 3.25
C TYR A 534 -0.29 -23.43 3.12
N GLN A 535 -0.08 -24.34 2.19
CA GLN A 535 1.25 -24.81 1.76
C GLN A 535 1.24 -24.94 0.25
N ARG A 536 2.11 -24.18 -0.43
CA ARG A 536 2.27 -24.31 -1.86
C ARG A 536 2.77 -25.71 -2.21
N GLN A 537 2.05 -26.35 -3.13
CA GLN A 537 2.52 -27.56 -3.77
C GLN A 537 3.31 -27.21 -5.03
N HIS A 538 4.38 -27.92 -5.31
CA HIS A 538 5.12 -27.77 -6.54
C HIS A 538 4.22 -28.18 -7.70
N SER A 539 3.76 -27.23 -8.48
CA SER A 539 3.02 -27.49 -9.71
C SER A 539 3.77 -26.86 -10.88
N THR A 540 4.15 -27.67 -11.84
CA THR A 540 4.59 -27.19 -13.15
C THR A 540 3.42 -27.33 -14.12
N PHE A 541 3.27 -26.36 -15.04
CA PHE A 541 2.28 -26.48 -16.13
C PHE A 541 2.72 -27.43 -17.25
N GLY A 542 3.73 -28.27 -16.98
CA GLY A 542 4.32 -29.18 -17.96
C GLY A 542 5.21 -28.45 -18.96
N GLN A 543 5.59 -29.20 -20.01
CA GLN A 543 6.46 -28.69 -21.08
C GLN A 543 5.66 -27.73 -21.96
N VAL A 544 6.03 -26.44 -21.96
CA VAL A 544 5.41 -25.39 -22.79
C VAL A 544 6.28 -24.98 -23.97
N VAL A 545 7.59 -25.28 -23.95
CA VAL A 545 8.53 -25.09 -25.05
C VAL A 545 9.37 -26.35 -25.21
N SER A 546 9.56 -26.85 -26.43
CA SER A 546 10.37 -28.03 -26.67
C SER A 546 11.85 -27.80 -26.27
N ALA A 547 12.55 -28.85 -25.85
CA ALA A 547 13.98 -28.77 -25.52
C ALA A 547 14.85 -28.25 -26.68
N ALA A 548 14.47 -28.56 -27.90
CA ALA A 548 15.18 -28.10 -29.11
C ALA A 548 15.00 -26.58 -29.30
N ASP A 549 13.75 -26.08 -29.14
CA ASP A 549 13.45 -24.67 -29.29
C ASP A 549 14.02 -23.83 -28.13
N VAL A 550 14.05 -24.38 -26.89
CA VAL A 550 14.77 -23.74 -25.77
C VAL A 550 16.25 -23.58 -26.11
N GLY A 551 16.90 -24.59 -26.63
CA GLY A 551 18.31 -24.50 -27.03
C GLY A 551 18.55 -23.47 -28.15
N ALA A 552 17.68 -23.42 -29.13
CA ALA A 552 17.72 -22.44 -30.21
C ALA A 552 17.48 -21.02 -29.73
N MET A 553 16.50 -20.82 -28.84
CA MET A 553 16.23 -19.51 -28.20
C MET A 553 17.39 -19.05 -27.34
N ASN A 554 17.98 -19.96 -26.55
CA ASN A 554 19.12 -19.66 -25.70
C ASN A 554 20.36 -19.26 -26.50
N ASP A 555 20.62 -19.92 -27.66
CA ASP A 555 21.67 -19.52 -28.60
C ASP A 555 21.44 -18.09 -29.13
N MET A 556 20.23 -17.76 -29.60
CA MET A 556 19.91 -16.45 -30.15
C MET A 556 19.89 -15.34 -29.07
N LEU A 557 19.37 -15.61 -27.86
CA LEU A 557 19.28 -14.62 -26.79
C LEU A 557 20.63 -14.41 -26.10
N THR A 558 21.52 -15.39 -26.07
CA THR A 558 22.91 -15.21 -25.65
C THR A 558 23.65 -14.28 -26.60
N ALA A 559 23.44 -14.39 -27.90
CA ALA A 559 24.01 -13.48 -28.90
C ALA A 559 23.60 -11.99 -28.65
N THR A 560 22.42 -11.74 -28.09
CA THR A 560 22.00 -10.38 -27.71
C THR A 560 22.96 -9.76 -26.68
N ILE A 561 23.49 -10.56 -25.74
CA ILE A 561 24.43 -10.11 -24.71
C ILE A 561 25.86 -10.10 -25.21
N THR A 562 26.29 -11.12 -25.96
CA THR A 562 27.70 -11.24 -26.38
C THR A 562 28.04 -10.28 -27.52
N SER A 563 27.21 -10.11 -28.51
CA SER A 563 27.47 -9.29 -29.70
C SER A 563 26.44 -8.20 -29.98
N GLY A 564 25.20 -8.35 -29.41
CA GLY A 564 24.05 -7.53 -29.72
C GLY A 564 23.82 -6.31 -28.85
N THR A 565 22.53 -5.98 -28.65
CA THR A 565 22.07 -4.76 -28.00
C THR A 565 22.16 -4.80 -26.46
N GLY A 566 22.39 -5.97 -25.86
CA GLY A 566 22.37 -6.20 -24.40
C GLY A 566 23.74 -6.33 -23.74
N LYS A 567 24.82 -5.90 -24.40
CA LYS A 567 26.22 -6.09 -23.90
C LYS A 567 26.45 -5.62 -22.47
N GLN A 568 25.77 -4.56 -22.01
CA GLN A 568 25.93 -4.04 -20.66
C GLN A 568 25.36 -4.99 -19.57
N ALA A 569 24.60 -6.01 -19.96
CA ALA A 569 24.06 -7.00 -19.04
C ALA A 569 24.98 -8.23 -18.86
N ALA A 570 26.13 -8.30 -19.51
CA ALA A 570 27.06 -9.43 -19.38
C ALA A 570 27.52 -9.59 -17.92
N ILE A 571 27.45 -10.82 -17.38
CA ILE A 571 27.92 -11.16 -16.03
C ILE A 571 29.19 -11.98 -16.17
N GLU A 572 30.25 -11.51 -15.55
CA GLU A 572 31.53 -12.20 -15.58
C GLU A 572 31.42 -13.61 -14.98
N GLY A 573 31.97 -14.59 -15.71
CA GLY A 573 31.92 -15.99 -15.28
C GLY A 573 30.58 -16.71 -15.41
N HIS A 574 29.51 -16.03 -15.80
CA HIS A 574 28.19 -16.62 -15.91
C HIS A 574 27.58 -16.46 -17.32
N MET A 575 27.05 -17.56 -17.85
CA MET A 575 26.31 -17.49 -19.09
C MET A 575 24.96 -16.78 -18.85
N ALA A 576 24.70 -15.74 -19.62
CA ALA A 576 23.47 -14.97 -19.58
C ALA A 576 22.85 -14.82 -20.96
N ALA A 577 21.53 -14.78 -21.00
CA ALA A 577 20.74 -14.50 -22.19
C ALA A 577 19.69 -13.44 -21.88
N GLY A 578 19.23 -12.69 -22.88
CA GLY A 578 18.25 -11.66 -22.61
C GLY A 578 17.86 -10.86 -23.84
N LYS A 579 16.95 -9.90 -23.63
CA LYS A 579 16.46 -9.02 -24.68
C LYS A 579 16.22 -7.60 -24.17
N THR A 580 16.68 -6.63 -24.92
CA THR A 580 16.41 -5.20 -24.74
C THR A 580 15.04 -4.84 -25.31
N GLY A 581 14.30 -3.98 -24.63
CA GLY A 581 13.07 -3.35 -25.08
C GLY A 581 13.22 -1.83 -25.07
N THR A 582 12.72 -1.16 -26.09
CA THR A 582 12.66 0.29 -26.15
C THR A 582 11.43 0.66 -26.96
N THR A 583 10.56 1.49 -26.42
CA THR A 583 9.39 1.99 -27.14
C THR A 583 9.73 3.22 -27.97
N GLN A 584 8.86 3.56 -28.91
CA GLN A 584 9.02 4.77 -29.71
C GLN A 584 9.15 6.01 -28.80
N SER A 585 10.07 6.86 -29.17
CA SER A 585 10.35 8.11 -28.45
C SER A 585 10.91 7.92 -27.02
N PHE A 586 11.46 6.76 -26.71
CA PHE A 586 12.11 6.52 -25.39
C PHE A 586 11.17 6.73 -24.20
N ARG A 587 9.91 6.29 -24.26
CA ARG A 587 8.97 6.40 -23.15
C ARG A 587 9.16 5.29 -22.13
N ASP A 588 9.43 4.06 -22.64
CA ASP A 588 9.68 2.88 -21.84
C ASP A 588 10.98 2.22 -22.31
N ALA A 589 11.82 1.84 -21.39
CA ALA A 589 13.04 1.10 -21.62
C ALA A 589 13.07 -0.15 -20.74
N TRP A 590 13.31 -1.32 -21.34
CA TRP A 590 13.23 -2.62 -20.70
C TRP A 590 14.51 -3.43 -20.92
N PHE A 591 14.86 -4.22 -19.93
CA PHE A 591 15.76 -5.33 -20.11
C PHE A 591 15.19 -6.55 -19.39
N ILE A 592 14.97 -7.65 -20.12
CA ILE A 592 14.60 -8.93 -19.54
C ILE A 592 15.73 -9.89 -19.87
N GLY A 593 16.33 -10.49 -18.85
CA GLY A 593 17.43 -11.42 -19.02
C GLY A 593 17.41 -12.52 -17.97
N TYR A 594 18.17 -13.58 -18.23
CA TYR A 594 18.22 -14.74 -17.35
C TYR A 594 19.58 -15.44 -17.41
N THR A 595 19.84 -16.23 -16.39
CA THR A 595 20.93 -17.19 -16.25
C THR A 595 20.33 -18.55 -15.89
N GLY A 596 21.16 -19.56 -15.64
CA GLY A 596 20.66 -20.83 -15.08
C GLY A 596 20.09 -20.72 -13.65
N HIS A 597 20.32 -19.60 -12.94
CA HIS A 597 19.89 -19.40 -11.57
C HIS A 597 18.71 -18.44 -11.38
N TYR A 598 18.61 -17.43 -12.23
CA TYR A 598 17.64 -16.33 -12.07
C TYR A 598 17.11 -15.81 -13.40
N VAL A 599 15.90 -15.30 -13.34
CA VAL A 599 15.26 -14.53 -14.42
C VAL A 599 14.98 -13.13 -13.87
N GLY A 600 15.49 -12.10 -14.51
CA GLY A 600 15.35 -10.72 -14.06
C GLY A 600 14.76 -9.80 -15.11
N GLY A 601 13.86 -8.93 -14.69
CA GLY A 601 13.28 -7.88 -15.49
C GLY A 601 13.52 -6.51 -14.86
N VAL A 602 13.86 -5.53 -15.69
CA VAL A 602 14.01 -4.13 -15.33
C VAL A 602 13.24 -3.26 -16.30
N TRP A 603 12.44 -2.35 -15.77
CA TRP A 603 11.79 -1.28 -16.50
C TRP A 603 12.23 0.09 -15.97
N ILE A 604 12.49 1.05 -16.86
CA ILE A 604 12.76 2.46 -16.56
C ILE A 604 11.84 3.32 -17.44
N GLY A 605 11.23 4.35 -16.85
CA GLY A 605 10.30 5.24 -17.54
C GLY A 605 9.82 6.42 -16.68
N ASN A 606 8.72 7.02 -17.11
CA ASN A 606 8.01 8.07 -16.40
C ASN A 606 6.52 7.73 -16.28
N ASP A 607 5.89 8.06 -15.16
CA ASP A 607 4.47 7.75 -14.92
C ASP A 607 3.54 8.49 -15.87
N ASP A 608 3.90 9.72 -16.21
CA ASP A 608 3.15 10.58 -17.15
C ASP A 608 3.41 10.25 -18.63
N GLY A 609 4.24 9.23 -18.93
CA GLY A 609 4.61 8.83 -20.27
C GLY A 609 5.47 9.86 -21.03
N THR A 610 6.07 10.82 -20.34
CA THR A 610 7.03 11.75 -20.95
C THR A 610 8.27 11.02 -21.44
N ARG A 611 8.92 11.60 -22.48
CA ARG A 611 10.07 10.98 -23.14
C ARG A 611 11.33 11.08 -22.30
N MET A 612 12.04 10.00 -22.18
CA MET A 612 13.40 10.00 -21.62
C MET A 612 14.43 10.45 -22.67
N LYS A 613 15.59 10.92 -22.22
CA LYS A 613 16.68 11.40 -23.07
C LYS A 613 17.64 10.25 -23.39
N LYS A 614 17.43 9.59 -24.56
CA LYS A 614 18.26 8.50 -25.08
C LYS A 614 18.42 7.31 -24.11
N VAL A 615 17.41 7.02 -23.27
CA VAL A 615 17.37 5.80 -22.47
C VAL A 615 16.80 4.67 -23.32
N THR A 616 17.59 3.62 -23.51
CA THR A 616 17.21 2.41 -24.23
C THR A 616 17.35 1.20 -23.30
N GLY A 617 16.77 0.06 -23.68
CA GLY A 617 16.90 -1.16 -22.90
C GLY A 617 18.34 -1.64 -22.72
N GLY A 618 19.25 -1.30 -23.65
CA GLY A 618 20.68 -1.61 -23.58
C GLY A 618 21.50 -0.63 -22.73
N THR A 619 20.90 0.41 -22.17
CA THR A 619 21.57 1.42 -21.31
C THR A 619 21.18 1.20 -19.83
N LEU A 620 20.44 2.12 -19.21
CA LEU A 620 20.13 2.03 -17.77
C LEU A 620 19.49 0.69 -17.37
N PRO A 621 18.50 0.12 -18.09
CA PRO A 621 17.93 -1.15 -17.67
C PRO A 621 18.92 -2.31 -17.68
N ALA A 622 19.74 -2.44 -18.75
CA ALA A 622 20.76 -3.50 -18.84
C ALA A 622 21.84 -3.34 -17.78
N LYS A 623 22.28 -2.09 -17.50
CA LYS A 623 23.25 -1.78 -16.45
C LYS A 623 22.70 -2.14 -15.08
N LEU A 624 21.45 -1.74 -14.75
CA LEU A 624 20.83 -2.06 -13.48
C LEU A 624 20.64 -3.57 -13.30
N TRP A 625 20.21 -4.26 -14.36
CA TRP A 625 20.07 -5.70 -14.36
C TRP A 625 21.44 -6.38 -14.07
N HIS A 626 22.52 -5.92 -14.72
CA HIS A 626 23.89 -6.41 -14.47
C HIS A 626 24.27 -6.25 -12.99
N GLU A 627 24.10 -5.07 -12.41
CA GLU A 627 24.47 -4.77 -11.02
C GLU A 627 23.73 -5.69 -10.03
N ILE A 628 22.43 -5.86 -10.22
CA ILE A 628 21.60 -6.73 -9.38
C ILE A 628 22.00 -8.19 -9.53
N MET A 629 22.24 -8.65 -10.77
CA MET A 629 22.58 -10.04 -11.04
C MET A 629 24.01 -10.36 -10.62
N LEU A 630 24.93 -9.43 -10.67
CA LEU A 630 26.29 -9.60 -10.14
C LEU A 630 26.24 -9.94 -8.65
N TYR A 631 25.41 -9.22 -7.86
CA TYR A 631 25.16 -9.57 -6.46
C TYR A 631 24.50 -10.94 -6.32
N ALA A 632 23.46 -11.22 -7.10
CA ALA A 632 22.72 -12.49 -7.03
C ALA A 632 23.59 -13.71 -7.30
N HIS A 633 24.73 -13.55 -7.98
CA HIS A 633 25.64 -14.63 -8.37
C HIS A 633 26.93 -14.68 -7.55
N THR A 634 27.10 -13.84 -6.52
CA THR A 634 28.36 -13.76 -5.73
C THR A 634 28.83 -15.13 -5.24
N ASP A 635 27.92 -16.00 -4.80
CA ASP A 635 28.23 -17.32 -4.24
C ASP A 635 27.67 -18.47 -5.12
N LYS A 636 27.40 -18.21 -6.41
CA LYS A 636 26.81 -19.20 -7.30
C LYS A 636 27.89 -19.79 -8.22
N THR A 637 27.89 -21.10 -8.33
CA THR A 637 28.68 -21.78 -9.37
C THR A 637 28.05 -21.51 -10.75
N PRO A 638 28.85 -21.26 -11.78
CA PRO A 638 28.32 -21.10 -13.15
C PRO A 638 27.49 -22.28 -13.60
N LEU A 639 26.29 -21.99 -14.09
CA LEU A 639 25.43 -23.00 -14.73
C LEU A 639 25.26 -22.65 -16.21
N PRO A 640 25.40 -23.63 -17.13
CA PRO A 640 25.05 -23.43 -18.52
C PRO A 640 23.54 -23.21 -18.66
N LEU A 641 23.13 -22.46 -19.68
CA LEU A 641 21.72 -22.37 -20.04
C LEU A 641 21.25 -23.71 -20.64
N PRO A 642 19.97 -24.10 -20.37
CA PRO A 642 19.47 -25.38 -20.82
C PRO A 642 19.55 -25.59 -22.32
N ASN A 643 19.88 -26.81 -22.73
CA ASN A 643 19.81 -27.30 -24.11
C ASN A 643 20.67 -26.54 -25.14
N ILE A 644 21.57 -25.65 -24.77
CA ILE A 644 22.59 -25.08 -25.65
C ILE A 644 23.55 -26.20 -26.08
N ARG A 645 23.73 -26.40 -27.37
CA ARG A 645 24.58 -27.45 -27.95
C ARG A 645 25.72 -26.86 -28.80
N GLY A 646 26.88 -27.58 -28.86
CA GLY A 646 27.94 -27.38 -29.81
C GLY A 646 29.11 -26.50 -29.37
N PRO A 647 30.07 -26.20 -30.29
CA PRO A 647 31.29 -25.43 -29.99
C PRO A 647 31.02 -24.03 -29.43
N ARG A 648 29.85 -23.49 -29.65
CA ARG A 648 29.42 -22.18 -29.10
C ARG A 648 29.22 -22.15 -27.60
N LEU A 649 29.00 -23.31 -26.96
CA LEU A 649 29.05 -23.38 -25.49
C LEU A 649 30.45 -22.99 -24.98
N GLN A 650 31.51 -23.48 -25.69
CA GLN A 650 32.90 -23.11 -25.36
C GLN A 650 33.23 -21.67 -25.75
N GLU A 651 32.71 -21.16 -26.87
CA GLU A 651 32.87 -19.75 -27.28
C GLU A 651 32.10 -18.79 -26.34
N ALA A 652 30.88 -19.15 -25.92
CA ALA A 652 30.13 -18.35 -24.98
C ALA A 652 30.79 -18.30 -23.58
N ILE A 653 31.43 -19.38 -23.16
CA ILE A 653 32.22 -19.43 -21.92
C ILE A 653 33.59 -18.73 -22.12
N ALA A 654 34.26 -18.90 -23.27
CA ALA A 654 35.54 -18.28 -23.56
C ALA A 654 35.45 -16.79 -23.95
N GLY A 655 34.31 -16.37 -24.48
CA GLY A 655 34.05 -14.97 -24.83
C GLY A 655 33.57 -14.10 -23.62
N LEU A 656 33.43 -14.68 -22.43
CA LEU A 656 33.18 -13.92 -21.23
C LEU A 656 34.45 -13.13 -20.89
N PRO A 657 34.43 -11.80 -20.77
CA PRO A 657 35.60 -11.01 -20.46
C PRO A 657 36.17 -11.42 -19.10
N TRP A 658 37.41 -11.99 -19.13
CA TRP A 658 38.20 -12.23 -17.91
C TRP A 658 38.57 -10.87 -17.29
N PRO A 659 38.69 -10.74 -15.94
CA PRO A 659 38.63 -9.45 -15.26
C PRO A 659 39.69 -8.44 -15.76
N ALA A 660 39.20 -7.39 -16.40
CA ALA A 660 39.99 -6.17 -16.53
C ALA A 660 39.87 -5.37 -15.23
N LYS A 661 40.98 -5.21 -14.57
CA LYS A 661 41.14 -4.32 -13.40
C LYS A 661 40.76 -2.89 -13.78
N SER A 662 39.52 -2.47 -13.61
CA SER A 662 39.21 -1.04 -13.63
C SER A 662 37.84 -0.75 -13.01
N GLY A 663 37.86 0.04 -11.95
CA GLY A 663 36.69 0.67 -11.35
C GLY A 663 36.06 -0.18 -10.24
N THR A 664 36.02 0.36 -9.04
CA THR A 664 35.32 -0.23 -7.89
C THR A 664 33.86 -0.36 -8.25
N PRO A 665 33.27 -1.57 -8.36
CA PRO A 665 31.83 -1.71 -8.62
C PRO A 665 31.03 -0.96 -7.56
N LEU A 666 29.86 -0.46 -7.95
CA LEU A 666 28.90 0.20 -7.07
C LEU A 666 28.65 -0.62 -5.79
N PHE A 667 28.70 -1.94 -5.94
CA PHE A 667 28.61 -2.94 -4.87
C PHE A 667 29.65 -2.78 -3.76
N GLN A 668 30.92 -2.50 -4.09
CA GLN A 668 31.94 -2.25 -3.07
C GLN A 668 31.74 -0.91 -2.37
N ARG A 669 31.17 0.09 -3.04
CA ARG A 669 30.75 1.35 -2.41
C ARG A 669 29.57 1.15 -1.44
N VAL A 670 28.62 0.29 -1.80
CA VAL A 670 27.49 -0.05 -0.92
C VAL A 670 27.96 -0.85 0.31
N LEU A 671 28.87 -1.79 0.17
CA LEU A 671 29.45 -2.54 1.31
C LEU A 671 30.36 -1.67 2.19
N GLY A 672 31.09 -0.72 1.63
CA GLY A 672 31.97 0.17 2.39
C GLY A 672 31.25 1.10 3.37
N VAL A 673 29.98 1.43 3.10
CA VAL A 673 29.13 2.21 4.00
C VAL A 673 28.71 1.42 5.26
N PHE A 674 28.78 0.09 5.22
CA PHE A 674 28.35 -0.78 6.34
C PHE A 674 29.52 -1.31 7.18
N SER A 675 30.77 -1.18 6.72
CA SER A 675 31.94 -1.69 7.44
C SER A 675 32.61 -0.68 8.38
N GLY A 676 32.06 0.53 8.54
CA GLY A 676 32.45 1.49 9.59
C GLY A 676 33.97 1.79 9.61
N GLN A 677 34.58 2.11 8.48
CA GLN A 677 35.90 2.76 8.40
C GLN A 677 35.79 4.06 7.61
#